data_a73402b2e9ee603fac53c5ba671275a7
#
_entry.id   a73402b2e9ee603fac53c5ba671275a7
#
_cell.length_a   1.000
_cell.length_b   1.000
_cell.length_c   1.000
_cell.angle_alpha   90.00
_cell.angle_beta   90.00
_cell.angle_gamma   90.00
#
_symmetry.space_group_name_H-M   'P 1'
#
loop_
_entity.id
_entity.type
_entity.pdbx_description
1 polymer ?
#
loop_
_entity_poly.entity_id
_entity_poly.type
_entity_poly.pdbx_seq_one_letter_code
_entity_poly.pdbx_strand_id
1 'polypeptide(L)'
;MPRFLNMRRPRCHFLILFIQFVSITSFYHYVTPIRGEDKKTSGVTVDVGIILDLETDVGKVMHTCILLALEDCNATANHSGIRIVPHLRDSKKDDVEAASAAIYLLKDVQVQAIFGPQMSTQTDFVIDLGKRVKVPIISPATSPLLAVEENPFFIRGALPSSSQTKAIAAIVKTYEWRQVVVIYEGGHFGTGILPHLTDALLEISTSVSYRSVISPSANDDQILTELYKMKTMQTRVFIVHLRPLLAQRLFLKANKAGMMSEGYAWIITDLLTSLLDSVDPSVIDSSMQGVLGVKPYVPRTNELINFTKRWRKRFRQEYSDMDPVELNVFGLWAYDGITVLAKAVEEVGDTAIPKFKKADTIENLTDLDALGTSELGSHLIHCMRNIALKTGLSGDFRIANGELQPSPYEIVNIIGKGERSIGFWTEKDGISCKLKMNGKTAAKCNNKQLGDTFWPGESTSAPKGWEIPTSGKKLKVGVPVKGGMQQFIKVEIDSKKQEVTATGLSADVFKEVIRSLPYALPYEFIPFQIPDNPTSPDYDHLVYKVSSKEFDAVVGDVTILASRSKYVDFTLPFTESGISAVVPVKDDDRKNTWIFLKPLKGELWITTGAFFVFIGFVVWVLEHRVNEEFRGPKRKQVGMIFWFSFSTLVFAHRERVTSNLTRFVLIVWVFVVLVLTSSYTASLTSMLTVQQLQPTITDLNDLIKNGEYVGYQEGSFVKDVLKHMKFDSSKLRNYSTLEDYNDALSRGSKNGGIGAIIDELPYLRLFLNKYCRKYIMVGQTYKTAGFGFVFPKGSPLVPDISRAILEVMEGKFMNDAIQRYFGNETDCEQKDGMAITSDSLTLDSFKGLFLIAGVTAGSALLIFFLIFLYQNREILTTDDSILRKLSAIAKVFVEEKDKCSSLEILDDGAKSQPTTPFAASPETLPNLPSQSPERTASPPYEGFSTTEPGTPVQEPVT
;
A
#
# COMPACT_ATOMS: atom_id res chain seq x y z
N MET A 1 21.98 -23.40 31.45
CA MET A 1 22.65 -23.55 32.75
C MET A 1 22.84 -22.20 33.39
N PRO A 2 22.73 -22.03 34.72
CA PRO A 2 21.99 -22.77 35.73
C PRO A 2 20.88 -21.88 36.38
N ARG A 3 19.77 -22.41 36.78
CA ARG A 3 19.39 -22.91 38.13
C ARG A 3 19.52 -21.91 39.30
N PHE A 4 18.38 -21.91 40.05
CA PHE A 4 18.10 -21.56 41.46
C PHE A 4 17.31 -20.27 41.65
N LEU A 5 16.22 -20.15 42.41
CA LEU A 5 15.76 -20.85 43.57
C LEU A 5 14.28 -20.58 43.86
N ASN A 6 13.60 -21.60 44.33
CA ASN A 6 12.31 -21.55 45.05
C ASN A 6 12.36 -20.60 46.25
N MET A 7 11.30 -19.82 46.47
CA MET A 7 10.83 -19.57 47.85
C MET A 7 9.30 -19.41 47.88
N ARG A 8 8.67 -20.37 48.50
CA ARG A 8 7.30 -20.38 48.99
C ARG A 8 7.09 -19.25 50.02
N ARG A 9 6.01 -18.51 49.93
CA ARG A 9 5.33 -17.91 51.08
C ARG A 9 3.81 -18.12 50.95
N PRO A 10 3.19 -18.86 51.91
CA PRO A 10 1.73 -18.93 52.04
C PRO A 10 1.30 -17.89 53.07
N ARG A 11 0.53 -16.89 52.70
CA ARG A 11 -0.20 -15.98 53.62
C ARG A 11 -1.17 -15.05 52.86
N CYS A 12 -2.16 -15.58 52.16
CA CYS A 12 -3.27 -14.80 51.67
C CYS A 12 -4.65 -15.46 51.84
N HIS A 13 -4.73 -16.68 52.29
CA HIS A 13 -6.03 -17.35 52.45
C HIS A 13 -6.73 -17.01 53.76
N PHE A 14 -6.04 -16.48 54.75
CA PHE A 14 -6.65 -16.15 56.04
C PHE A 14 -7.38 -14.80 56.03
N LEU A 15 -6.97 -13.89 55.21
CA LEU A 15 -7.59 -12.54 55.13
C LEU A 15 -8.92 -12.57 54.35
N ILE A 16 -9.07 -13.42 53.37
CA ILE A 16 -10.31 -13.60 52.58
C ILE A 16 -11.40 -14.28 53.38
N LEU A 17 -11.05 -15.28 54.18
CA LEU A 17 -11.98 -15.96 55.07
C LEU A 17 -12.43 -15.08 56.24
N PHE A 18 -11.58 -14.17 56.72
CA PHE A 18 -11.95 -13.24 57.81
C PHE A 18 -12.91 -12.14 57.30
N ILE A 19 -12.71 -11.64 56.06
CA ILE A 19 -13.61 -10.67 55.44
C ILE A 19 -14.97 -11.30 55.11
N GLN A 20 -15.04 -12.56 54.69
CA GLN A 20 -16.30 -13.27 54.44
C GLN A 20 -17.03 -13.57 55.76
N PHE A 21 -16.33 -13.84 56.85
CA PHE A 21 -16.94 -14.08 58.16
C PHE A 21 -17.52 -12.83 58.81
N VAL A 22 -16.83 -11.66 58.63
CA VAL A 22 -17.34 -10.37 59.13
C VAL A 22 -18.51 -9.88 58.31
N SER A 23 -18.57 -10.19 57.01
CA SER A 23 -19.74 -9.86 56.17
C SER A 23 -20.97 -10.68 56.52
N ILE A 24 -20.81 -11.92 56.91
CA ILE A 24 -21.96 -12.83 57.30
C ILE A 24 -22.47 -12.47 58.67
N THR A 25 -21.63 -12.09 59.66
CA THR A 25 -22.10 -11.71 60.99
C THR A 25 -22.73 -10.33 61.03
N SER A 26 -22.39 -9.38 60.12
CA SER A 26 -23.08 -8.10 60.00
C SER A 26 -24.46 -8.24 59.35
N PHE A 27 -24.74 -9.30 58.62
CA PHE A 27 -26.05 -9.53 58.00
C PHE A 27 -27.08 -10.17 58.94
N TYR A 28 -26.65 -10.78 60.08
CA TYR A 28 -27.54 -11.41 61.05
C TYR A 28 -28.02 -10.50 62.17
N HIS A 29 -27.56 -9.24 62.27
CA HIS A 29 -27.93 -8.33 63.33
C HIS A 29 -28.96 -7.25 62.94
N TYR A 30 -29.52 -7.29 61.71
CA TYR A 30 -30.51 -6.32 61.27
C TYR A 30 -31.83 -6.94 60.79
N VAL A 31 -32.23 -8.08 61.35
CA VAL A 31 -33.59 -8.59 61.12
C VAL A 31 -34.30 -8.67 62.50
N THR A 32 -34.79 -7.55 62.94
CA THR A 32 -35.89 -7.52 63.91
C THR A 32 -37.23 -7.43 63.14
N PRO A 33 -38.21 -8.28 63.43
CA PRO A 33 -39.48 -8.17 62.76
C PRO A 33 -40.24 -6.97 63.35
N ILE A 34 -40.29 -5.89 62.56
CA ILE A 34 -41.24 -4.82 62.85
C ILE A 34 -42.59 -5.36 62.43
N ARG A 35 -43.45 -5.54 63.43
CA ARG A 35 -44.85 -5.81 63.27
C ARG A 35 -45.49 -4.62 62.55
N GLY A 36 -45.73 -4.74 61.24
CA GLY A 36 -46.34 -3.68 60.45
C GLY A 36 -47.81 -3.53 60.81
N GLU A 37 -48.16 -2.34 61.21
CA GLU A 37 -49.51 -1.84 61.10
C GLU A 37 -49.88 -1.83 59.59
N ASP A 38 -50.97 -2.43 59.21
CA ASP A 38 -51.59 -2.27 57.90
C ASP A 38 -51.89 -0.78 57.60
N LYS A 39 -50.97 -0.04 57.08
CA LYS A 39 -51.22 1.18 56.37
C LYS A 39 -51.82 0.80 55.02
N LYS A 40 -53.08 1.07 54.80
CA LYS A 40 -53.68 1.19 53.51
C LYS A 40 -52.81 2.16 52.68
N THR A 41 -51.97 1.65 51.86
CA THR A 41 -51.18 2.43 50.88
C THR A 41 -52.18 3.03 49.91
N SER A 42 -52.45 4.32 50.02
CA SER A 42 -53.06 5.08 48.93
C SER A 42 -52.05 5.01 47.77
N GLY A 43 -52.41 4.21 46.75
CA GLY A 43 -51.53 4.01 45.60
C GLY A 43 -51.14 5.35 44.96
N VAL A 44 -49.84 5.60 44.82
CA VAL A 44 -49.32 6.79 44.15
C VAL A 44 -49.60 6.65 42.64
N THR A 45 -50.24 7.64 42.03
CA THR A 45 -50.49 7.67 40.58
C THR A 45 -49.46 8.60 39.95
N VAL A 46 -48.82 8.17 38.86
CA VAL A 46 -47.88 8.93 38.03
C VAL A 46 -48.51 9.17 36.67
N ASP A 47 -48.83 10.43 36.36
CA ASP A 47 -49.44 10.83 35.08
C ASP A 47 -48.36 10.92 34.00
N VAL A 48 -48.55 10.27 32.85
CA VAL A 48 -47.63 10.21 31.72
C VAL A 48 -48.33 10.70 30.45
N GLY A 49 -47.81 11.70 29.80
CA GLY A 49 -48.29 12.18 28.52
C GLY A 49 -47.83 11.27 27.37
N ILE A 50 -48.72 11.07 26.41
CA ILE A 50 -48.44 10.33 25.19
C ILE A 50 -48.82 11.21 24.00
N ILE A 51 -47.88 11.57 23.15
CA ILE A 51 -48.13 12.37 21.94
C ILE A 51 -47.78 11.51 20.73
N LEU A 52 -48.77 11.15 19.94
CA LEU A 52 -48.61 10.29 18.76
C LEU A 52 -49.41 10.86 17.60
N ASP A 53 -49.01 10.54 16.39
CA ASP A 53 -49.79 10.79 15.18
C ASP A 53 -50.66 9.57 14.91
N LEU A 54 -51.96 9.65 15.34
CA LEU A 54 -52.91 8.56 15.18
C LEU A 54 -53.51 8.45 13.78
N GLU A 55 -53.15 9.36 12.86
CA GLU A 55 -53.48 9.19 11.45
C GLU A 55 -52.55 8.20 10.74
N THR A 56 -51.36 7.94 11.29
CA THR A 56 -50.38 7.01 10.71
C THR A 56 -50.52 5.60 11.31
N ASP A 57 -50.24 4.59 10.50
CA ASP A 57 -50.18 3.19 10.94
C ASP A 57 -49.16 3.01 12.06
N VAL A 58 -48.00 3.67 11.94
CA VAL A 58 -46.90 3.62 12.94
C VAL A 58 -47.42 4.15 14.30
N GLY A 59 -48.14 5.28 14.31
CA GLY A 59 -48.66 5.85 15.54
C GLY A 59 -49.72 4.95 16.22
N LYS A 60 -50.60 4.32 15.43
CA LYS A 60 -51.58 3.34 15.93
C LYS A 60 -50.92 2.06 16.46
N VAL A 61 -49.91 1.55 15.76
CA VAL A 61 -49.09 0.40 16.21
C VAL A 61 -48.43 0.72 17.55
N MET A 62 -47.80 1.88 17.67
CA MET A 62 -47.13 2.33 18.90
C MET A 62 -48.14 2.53 20.02
N HIS A 63 -49.30 3.15 19.76
CA HIS A 63 -50.36 3.33 20.73
C HIS A 63 -50.78 2.01 21.35
N THR A 64 -51.13 1.00 20.55
CA THR A 64 -51.51 -0.34 21.04
C THR A 64 -50.37 -1.00 21.84
N CYS A 65 -49.11 -0.84 21.43
CA CYS A 65 -47.95 -1.36 22.18
C CYS A 65 -47.80 -0.67 23.53
N ILE A 66 -48.01 0.64 23.61
CA ILE A 66 -47.94 1.43 24.84
C ILE A 66 -49.02 0.98 25.82
N LEU A 67 -50.25 0.79 25.33
CA LEU A 67 -51.35 0.31 26.17
C LEU A 67 -51.06 -1.06 26.79
N LEU A 68 -50.55 -1.99 25.98
CA LEU A 68 -50.14 -3.32 26.46
C LEU A 68 -48.96 -3.24 27.44
N ALA A 69 -47.97 -2.36 27.22
CA ALA A 69 -46.86 -2.17 28.15
C ALA A 69 -47.37 -1.64 29.50
N LEU A 70 -48.27 -0.68 29.48
CA LEU A 70 -48.87 -0.12 30.70
C LEU A 70 -49.72 -1.14 31.45
N GLU A 71 -50.50 -1.98 30.73
CA GLU A 71 -51.24 -3.10 31.33
C GLU A 71 -50.31 -4.08 32.02
N ASP A 72 -49.22 -4.49 31.36
CA ASP A 72 -48.22 -5.44 31.89
C ASP A 72 -47.45 -4.85 33.09
N CYS A 73 -47.04 -3.58 33.01
CA CYS A 73 -46.34 -2.89 34.09
C CYS A 73 -47.28 -2.69 35.31
N ASN A 74 -48.51 -2.22 35.09
CA ASN A 74 -49.44 -2.02 36.19
C ASN A 74 -49.89 -3.35 36.83
N ALA A 75 -49.91 -4.47 36.08
CA ALA A 75 -50.18 -5.81 36.65
C ALA A 75 -49.06 -6.31 37.54
N THR A 76 -47.82 -6.04 37.20
CA THR A 76 -46.63 -6.37 38.01
C THR A 76 -46.47 -5.43 39.20
N ALA A 77 -46.86 -4.18 39.07
CA ALA A 77 -46.80 -3.15 40.11
C ALA A 77 -47.80 -3.30 41.26
N ASN A 78 -48.67 -4.30 41.25
CA ASN A 78 -49.61 -4.59 42.36
C ASN A 78 -48.90 -4.78 43.72
N HIS A 79 -47.60 -4.98 43.75
CA HIS A 79 -46.79 -5.09 44.97
C HIS A 79 -46.13 -3.77 45.41
N SER A 80 -45.92 -2.79 44.51
CA SER A 80 -45.28 -1.50 44.79
C SER A 80 -46.27 -0.36 45.08
N GLY A 81 -47.54 -0.56 44.79
CA GLY A 81 -48.57 0.47 45.04
C GLY A 81 -48.50 1.69 44.12
N ILE A 82 -47.63 1.71 43.11
CA ILE A 82 -47.48 2.82 42.15
C ILE A 82 -48.17 2.46 40.83
N ARG A 83 -49.05 3.35 40.32
CA ARG A 83 -49.79 3.13 39.07
C ARG A 83 -49.48 4.25 38.07
N ILE A 84 -49.14 3.88 36.82
CA ILE A 84 -48.98 4.83 35.72
C ILE A 84 -50.32 5.05 35.00
N VAL A 85 -50.65 6.33 34.82
CA VAL A 85 -51.90 6.75 34.15
C VAL A 85 -51.52 7.47 32.83
N PRO A 86 -51.90 6.95 31.66
CA PRO A 86 -51.62 7.57 30.38
C PRO A 86 -52.62 8.68 30.01
N HIS A 87 -52.12 9.76 29.44
CA HIS A 87 -52.86 10.86 28.84
C HIS A 87 -52.51 11.00 27.37
N LEU A 88 -53.31 10.44 26.49
CA LEU A 88 -53.08 10.43 25.04
C LEU A 88 -53.49 11.74 24.36
N ARG A 89 -52.67 12.25 23.47
CA ARG A 89 -52.96 13.36 22.56
C ARG A 89 -52.52 13.01 21.14
N ASP A 90 -53.33 13.37 20.18
CA ASP A 90 -53.05 13.19 18.75
C ASP A 90 -52.37 14.45 18.20
N SER A 91 -51.22 14.27 17.57
CA SER A 91 -50.45 15.36 16.92
C SER A 91 -50.94 15.70 15.50
N LYS A 92 -51.84 14.88 14.90
CA LYS A 92 -52.44 15.08 13.57
C LYS A 92 -51.44 15.49 12.46
N LYS A 93 -50.23 14.95 12.47
CA LYS A 93 -49.13 15.31 11.57
C LYS A 93 -48.72 16.79 11.57
N ASP A 94 -49.21 17.57 12.49
CA ASP A 94 -49.00 19.01 12.56
C ASP A 94 -48.06 19.33 13.73
N ASP A 95 -47.04 20.12 13.46
CA ASP A 95 -46.02 20.49 14.44
C ASP A 95 -46.61 21.43 15.51
N VAL A 96 -47.63 22.26 15.15
CA VAL A 96 -48.30 23.18 16.06
C VAL A 96 -49.26 22.41 16.97
N GLU A 97 -49.98 21.43 16.46
CA GLU A 97 -50.83 20.54 17.25
C GLU A 97 -50.00 19.72 18.27
N ALA A 98 -48.82 19.22 17.84
CA ALA A 98 -47.92 18.53 18.75
C ALA A 98 -47.43 19.44 19.88
N ALA A 99 -47.09 20.69 19.55
CA ALA A 99 -46.68 21.71 20.54
C ALA A 99 -47.85 22.06 21.50
N SER A 100 -49.07 22.26 20.98
CA SER A 100 -50.25 22.53 21.77
C SER A 100 -50.60 21.35 22.70
N ALA A 101 -50.49 20.13 22.21
CA ALA A 101 -50.66 18.89 23.00
C ALA A 101 -49.61 18.83 24.16
N ALA A 102 -48.36 19.16 23.90
CA ALA A 102 -47.30 19.15 24.92
C ALA A 102 -47.58 20.23 25.98
N ILE A 103 -47.94 21.44 25.60
CA ILE A 103 -48.28 22.53 26.54
C ILE A 103 -49.47 22.12 27.40
N TYR A 104 -50.55 21.58 26.82
CA TYR A 104 -51.67 21.09 27.58
C TYR A 104 -51.28 20.02 28.61
N LEU A 105 -50.49 19.02 28.22
CA LEU A 105 -50.05 17.93 29.09
C LEU A 105 -49.18 18.46 30.24
N LEU A 106 -48.35 19.45 30.00
CA LEU A 106 -47.43 20.04 30.99
C LEU A 106 -48.11 21.06 31.90
N LYS A 107 -49.06 21.88 31.37
CA LYS A 107 -49.72 22.96 32.10
C LYS A 107 -50.93 22.42 32.88
N ASP A 108 -51.87 21.78 32.18
CA ASP A 108 -53.18 21.42 32.75
C ASP A 108 -53.17 20.05 33.44
N VAL A 109 -52.51 19.04 32.82
CA VAL A 109 -52.44 17.68 33.37
C VAL A 109 -51.28 17.52 34.35
N GLN A 110 -50.20 18.26 34.14
CA GLN A 110 -48.94 18.20 34.94
C GLN A 110 -48.29 16.84 34.92
N VAL A 111 -48.17 16.26 33.72
CA VAL A 111 -47.53 14.94 33.53
C VAL A 111 -46.05 14.93 33.95
N GLN A 112 -45.57 13.77 34.48
CA GLN A 112 -44.20 13.60 34.99
C GLN A 112 -43.20 13.12 33.94
N ALA A 113 -43.71 12.58 32.80
CA ALA A 113 -42.92 12.22 31.62
C ALA A 113 -43.80 12.32 30.38
N ILE A 114 -43.21 12.52 29.21
CA ILE A 114 -43.93 12.48 27.93
C ILE A 114 -43.27 11.41 27.06
N PHE A 115 -44.06 10.50 26.51
CA PHE A 115 -43.66 9.62 25.43
C PHE A 115 -44.12 10.17 24.07
N GLY A 116 -43.18 10.36 23.13
CA GLY A 116 -43.44 11.03 21.86
C GLY A 116 -42.93 12.48 21.90
N PRO A 117 -43.19 13.26 20.83
CA PRO A 117 -43.81 12.87 19.55
C PRO A 117 -42.96 11.88 18.73
N GLN A 118 -43.56 11.26 17.75
CA GLN A 118 -42.88 10.29 16.87
C GLN A 118 -42.11 10.93 15.71
N MET A 119 -42.47 12.15 15.32
CA MET A 119 -41.82 12.88 14.22
C MET A 119 -40.73 13.82 14.75
N SER A 120 -39.59 13.82 14.07
CA SER A 120 -38.40 14.59 14.52
C SER A 120 -38.65 16.11 14.57
N THR A 121 -39.43 16.67 13.65
CA THR A 121 -39.80 18.09 13.63
C THR A 121 -40.65 18.48 14.83
N GLN A 122 -41.59 17.64 15.20
CA GLN A 122 -42.46 17.82 16.38
C GLN A 122 -41.68 17.66 17.67
N THR A 123 -40.71 16.74 17.70
CA THR A 123 -39.90 16.41 18.89
C THR A 123 -38.98 17.55 19.30
N ASP A 124 -38.40 18.27 18.36
CA ASP A 124 -37.48 19.35 18.61
C ASP A 124 -38.05 20.41 19.56
N PHE A 125 -39.24 20.91 19.26
CA PHE A 125 -39.93 21.87 20.12
C PHE A 125 -40.32 21.29 21.47
N VAL A 126 -40.79 20.03 21.51
CA VAL A 126 -41.24 19.37 22.76
C VAL A 126 -40.06 19.09 23.69
N ILE A 127 -38.87 18.85 23.17
CA ILE A 127 -37.61 18.72 23.93
C ILE A 127 -37.30 20.03 24.71
N ASP A 128 -37.42 21.18 24.06
CA ASP A 128 -37.20 22.46 24.71
C ASP A 128 -38.21 22.73 25.83
N LEU A 129 -39.49 22.38 25.65
CA LEU A 129 -40.48 22.44 26.70
C LEU A 129 -40.14 21.50 27.86
N GLY A 130 -39.78 20.25 27.59
CA GLY A 130 -39.36 19.28 28.60
C GLY A 130 -38.18 19.76 29.43
N LYS A 131 -37.17 20.34 28.79
CA LYS A 131 -36.02 20.96 29.45
C LYS A 131 -36.41 22.10 30.37
N ARG A 132 -37.31 23.00 29.94
CA ARG A 132 -37.82 24.14 30.72
C ARG A 132 -38.58 23.69 31.96
N VAL A 133 -39.44 22.65 31.80
CA VAL A 133 -40.35 22.16 32.88
C VAL A 133 -39.68 21.06 33.70
N LYS A 134 -38.49 20.58 33.31
CA LYS A 134 -37.78 19.42 33.89
C LYS A 134 -38.59 18.12 33.83
N VAL A 135 -39.28 17.88 32.73
CA VAL A 135 -40.02 16.66 32.47
C VAL A 135 -39.29 15.84 31.41
N PRO A 136 -38.98 14.56 31.68
CA PRO A 136 -38.34 13.67 30.69
C PRO A 136 -39.25 13.49 29.44
N ILE A 137 -38.60 13.65 28.27
CA ILE A 137 -39.19 13.41 26.96
C ILE A 137 -38.53 12.15 26.37
N ILE A 138 -39.32 11.11 26.16
CA ILE A 138 -38.91 9.86 25.54
C ILE A 138 -39.49 9.84 24.14
N SER A 139 -38.63 9.99 23.09
CA SER A 139 -39.18 10.01 21.74
C SER A 139 -38.58 8.91 20.86
N PRO A 140 -39.39 8.28 20.02
CA PRO A 140 -38.92 7.36 18.97
C PRO A 140 -38.45 8.08 17.71
N ALA A 141 -38.19 9.38 17.77
CA ALA A 141 -37.69 10.16 16.65
C ALA A 141 -36.25 9.75 16.29
N THR A 142 -36.00 9.52 15.01
CA THR A 142 -34.75 8.93 14.50
C THR A 142 -33.75 9.93 13.93
N SER A 143 -34.09 11.22 13.77
CA SER A 143 -33.18 12.20 13.20
C SER A 143 -31.95 12.44 14.07
N PRO A 144 -30.71 12.33 13.53
CA PRO A 144 -29.48 12.65 14.28
C PRO A 144 -29.36 14.12 14.68
N LEU A 145 -30.11 15.01 14.06
CA LEU A 145 -30.12 16.44 14.37
C LEU A 145 -30.66 16.76 15.78
N LEU A 146 -31.44 15.85 16.38
CA LEU A 146 -31.87 15.95 17.76
C LEU A 146 -30.72 15.57 18.68
N ALA A 147 -29.98 16.55 19.20
CA ALA A 147 -28.81 16.30 20.02
C ALA A 147 -29.21 15.89 21.45
N VAL A 148 -28.99 14.63 21.81
CA VAL A 148 -29.28 14.09 23.16
C VAL A 148 -28.31 14.67 24.20
N GLU A 149 -27.08 14.93 23.81
CA GLU A 149 -26.03 15.47 24.71
C GLU A 149 -26.34 16.89 25.19
N GLU A 150 -26.95 17.71 24.33
CA GLU A 150 -27.32 19.09 24.64
C GLU A 150 -28.63 19.21 25.45
N ASN A 151 -29.43 18.14 25.46
CA ASN A 151 -30.73 18.08 26.04
C ASN A 151 -30.83 17.08 27.20
N PRO A 152 -30.54 17.51 28.44
CA PRO A 152 -30.45 16.60 29.59
C PRO A 152 -31.77 15.92 29.97
N PHE A 153 -32.94 16.44 29.54
CA PHE A 153 -34.25 15.85 29.77
C PHE A 153 -34.79 15.06 28.57
N PHE A 154 -33.95 14.80 27.55
CA PHE A 154 -34.33 14.04 26.39
C PHE A 154 -33.73 12.62 26.39
N ILE A 155 -34.55 11.64 26.05
CA ILE A 155 -34.14 10.26 25.82
C ILE A 155 -34.62 9.85 24.43
N ARG A 156 -33.68 9.41 23.61
CA ARG A 156 -34.01 8.80 22.34
C ARG A 156 -34.30 7.32 22.51
N GLY A 157 -35.61 6.98 22.39
CA GLY A 157 -36.14 5.61 22.53
C GLY A 157 -36.08 4.78 21.25
N ALA A 158 -35.45 5.28 20.18
CA ALA A 158 -35.24 4.60 18.90
C ALA A 158 -33.76 4.75 18.45
N LEU A 159 -33.31 3.90 17.53
CA LEU A 159 -31.97 4.06 16.95
C LEU A 159 -31.93 5.32 16.06
N PRO A 160 -30.89 6.17 16.20
CA PRO A 160 -30.73 7.28 15.27
C PRO A 160 -30.45 6.76 13.87
N SER A 161 -30.95 7.44 12.84
CA SER A 161 -30.75 7.03 11.45
C SER A 161 -29.26 7.05 11.03
N SER A 162 -28.40 7.72 11.78
CA SER A 162 -26.94 7.67 11.60
C SER A 162 -26.33 6.32 11.92
N SER A 163 -26.89 5.54 12.83
CA SER A 163 -26.30 4.26 13.28
C SER A 163 -26.23 3.19 12.19
N GLN A 164 -27.11 3.25 11.17
CA GLN A 164 -27.11 2.33 10.03
C GLN A 164 -26.07 2.65 8.95
N THR A 165 -25.47 3.86 8.96
CA THR A 165 -24.63 4.35 7.86
C THR A 165 -23.39 3.48 7.64
N LYS A 166 -22.79 2.97 8.71
CA LYS A 166 -21.67 2.03 8.64
C LYS A 166 -22.08 0.67 8.07
N ALA A 167 -23.30 0.20 8.34
CA ALA A 167 -23.83 -1.04 7.75
C ALA A 167 -24.05 -0.87 6.23
N ILE A 168 -24.59 0.27 5.79
CA ILE A 168 -24.74 0.61 4.38
C ILE A 168 -23.36 0.72 3.70
N ALA A 169 -22.41 1.41 4.31
CA ALA A 169 -21.03 1.51 3.81
C ALA A 169 -20.37 0.12 3.70
N ALA A 170 -20.61 -0.78 4.66
CA ALA A 170 -20.11 -2.14 4.60
C ALA A 170 -20.69 -2.94 3.41
N ILE A 171 -21.97 -2.76 3.06
CA ILE A 171 -22.57 -3.35 1.85
C ILE A 171 -21.88 -2.81 0.60
N VAL A 172 -21.72 -1.48 0.48
CA VAL A 172 -21.05 -0.82 -0.64
C VAL A 172 -19.63 -1.33 -0.81
N LYS A 173 -18.89 -1.50 0.30
CA LYS A 173 -17.53 -2.06 0.32
C LYS A 173 -17.48 -3.52 -0.14
N THR A 174 -18.45 -4.33 0.24
CA THR A 174 -18.53 -5.77 -0.11
C THR A 174 -18.63 -5.97 -1.63
N TYR A 175 -19.30 -5.06 -2.33
CA TYR A 175 -19.44 -5.08 -3.78
C TYR A 175 -18.46 -4.14 -4.49
N GLU A 176 -17.52 -3.53 -3.76
CA GLU A 176 -16.45 -2.66 -4.27
C GLU A 176 -16.95 -1.45 -5.08
N TRP A 177 -18.14 -0.94 -4.79
CA TRP A 177 -18.68 0.22 -5.47
C TRP A 177 -17.95 1.50 -5.04
N ARG A 178 -17.38 2.23 -6.00
CA ARG A 178 -16.59 3.43 -5.76
C ARG A 178 -17.38 4.73 -5.78
N GLN A 179 -18.57 4.70 -6.39
CA GLN A 179 -19.45 5.84 -6.50
C GLN A 179 -20.89 5.44 -6.22
N VAL A 180 -21.61 6.29 -5.51
CA VAL A 180 -23.01 6.11 -5.20
C VAL A 180 -23.79 7.40 -5.41
N VAL A 181 -25.09 7.28 -5.67
CA VAL A 181 -26.06 8.38 -5.66
C VAL A 181 -26.91 8.24 -4.41
N VAL A 182 -27.09 9.33 -3.67
CA VAL A 182 -27.96 9.37 -2.50
C VAL A 182 -29.26 10.11 -2.85
N ILE A 183 -30.40 9.42 -2.71
CA ILE A 183 -31.74 9.97 -2.91
C ILE A 183 -32.38 10.11 -1.53
N TYR A 184 -32.74 11.31 -1.13
CA TYR A 184 -33.29 11.57 0.18
C TYR A 184 -34.48 12.54 0.15
N GLU A 185 -35.32 12.45 1.17
CA GLU A 185 -36.47 13.33 1.34
C GLU A 185 -36.05 14.70 1.87
N GLY A 186 -36.62 15.77 1.33
CA GLY A 186 -36.36 17.13 1.83
C GLY A 186 -36.88 17.34 3.27
N GLY A 187 -36.12 18.14 4.04
CA GLY A 187 -36.43 18.45 5.43
C GLY A 187 -35.55 17.75 6.45
N HIS A 188 -35.81 17.96 7.75
CA HIS A 188 -34.97 17.47 8.87
C HIS A 188 -34.76 15.96 8.85
N PHE A 189 -35.74 15.18 8.46
CA PHE A 189 -35.64 13.73 8.36
C PHE A 189 -34.54 13.32 7.36
N GLY A 190 -34.61 13.81 6.12
CA GLY A 190 -33.70 13.36 5.06
C GLY A 190 -32.31 13.98 5.13
N THR A 191 -32.21 15.24 5.61
CA THR A 191 -30.90 15.93 5.67
C THR A 191 -30.03 15.44 6.83
N GLY A 192 -30.64 14.95 7.92
CA GLY A 192 -29.90 14.55 9.13
C GLY A 192 -28.93 13.36 8.93
N ILE A 193 -29.25 12.44 8.02
CA ILE A 193 -28.40 11.26 7.77
C ILE A 193 -27.16 11.58 6.90
N LEU A 194 -27.23 12.63 6.08
CA LEU A 194 -26.25 12.89 5.01
C LEU A 194 -24.80 13.04 5.49
N PRO A 195 -24.48 13.83 6.53
CA PRO A 195 -23.11 13.95 7.03
C PRO A 195 -22.54 12.57 7.40
N HIS A 196 -23.27 11.84 8.24
CA HIS A 196 -22.84 10.53 8.74
C HIS A 196 -22.69 9.48 7.62
N LEU A 197 -23.61 9.49 6.65
CA LEU A 197 -23.54 8.59 5.49
C LEU A 197 -22.35 8.95 4.58
N THR A 198 -22.10 10.25 4.37
CA THR A 198 -20.97 10.70 3.54
C THR A 198 -19.65 10.33 4.21
N ASP A 199 -19.51 10.52 5.51
CA ASP A 199 -18.31 10.19 6.27
C ASP A 199 -18.05 8.68 6.25
N ALA A 200 -19.06 7.85 6.50
CA ALA A 200 -18.97 6.40 6.44
C ALA A 200 -18.59 5.87 5.03
N LEU A 201 -19.04 6.52 3.97
CA LEU A 201 -18.66 6.19 2.59
C LEU A 201 -17.23 6.63 2.26
N LEU A 202 -16.81 7.79 2.77
CA LEU A 202 -15.43 8.27 2.60
C LEU A 202 -14.41 7.36 3.30
N GLU A 203 -14.73 6.83 4.49
CA GLU A 203 -13.88 5.85 5.19
C GLU A 203 -13.55 4.61 4.35
N ILE A 204 -14.44 4.22 3.43
CA ILE A 204 -14.24 3.10 2.50
C ILE A 204 -13.79 3.54 1.11
N SER A 205 -13.35 4.80 0.95
CA SER A 205 -12.93 5.38 -0.33
C SER A 205 -14.02 5.37 -1.43
N THR A 206 -15.30 5.51 -1.03
CA THR A 206 -16.44 5.65 -1.93
C THR A 206 -16.91 7.10 -1.91
N SER A 207 -17.14 7.69 -3.10
CA SER A 207 -17.61 9.06 -3.23
C SER A 207 -19.11 9.12 -3.55
N VAL A 208 -19.79 10.15 -3.05
CA VAL A 208 -21.17 10.46 -3.44
C VAL A 208 -21.12 11.30 -4.71
N SER A 209 -21.44 10.68 -5.85
CA SER A 209 -21.39 11.33 -7.17
C SER A 209 -22.51 12.34 -7.37
N TYR A 210 -23.68 12.10 -6.76
CA TYR A 210 -24.83 13.00 -6.83
C TYR A 210 -25.72 12.83 -5.61
N ARG A 211 -26.35 13.93 -5.17
CA ARG A 211 -27.35 13.98 -4.11
C ARG A 211 -28.66 14.50 -4.69
N SER A 212 -29.66 13.64 -4.73
CA SER A 212 -31.00 13.99 -5.21
C SER A 212 -31.94 14.22 -4.03
N VAL A 213 -32.43 15.44 -3.89
CA VAL A 213 -33.44 15.79 -2.90
C VAL A 213 -34.82 15.70 -3.54
N ILE A 214 -35.73 14.94 -2.90
CA ILE A 214 -37.14 14.85 -3.32
C ILE A 214 -37.98 15.53 -2.27
N SER A 215 -38.76 16.54 -2.68
CA SER A 215 -39.71 17.19 -1.77
C SER A 215 -40.80 16.21 -1.34
N PRO A 216 -41.25 16.25 -0.08
CA PRO A 216 -42.43 15.49 0.36
C PRO A 216 -43.70 15.78 -0.49
N SER A 217 -43.80 17.01 -1.03
CA SER A 217 -44.88 17.45 -1.90
C SER A 217 -44.58 17.26 -3.41
N ALA A 218 -43.47 16.62 -3.80
CA ALA A 218 -43.10 16.44 -5.19
C ALA A 218 -44.20 15.68 -5.95
N ASN A 219 -44.50 16.15 -7.14
CA ASN A 219 -45.40 15.43 -8.04
C ASN A 219 -44.64 14.33 -8.81
N ASP A 220 -45.35 13.47 -9.51
CA ASP A 220 -44.84 12.33 -10.23
C ASP A 220 -43.87 12.71 -11.35
N ASP A 221 -44.11 13.87 -12.02
CA ASP A 221 -43.27 14.34 -13.11
C ASP A 221 -41.91 14.88 -12.60
N GLN A 222 -41.92 15.51 -11.43
CA GLN A 222 -40.69 15.97 -10.78
C GLN A 222 -39.82 14.77 -10.37
N ILE A 223 -40.45 13.70 -9.80
CA ILE A 223 -39.71 12.46 -9.48
C ILE A 223 -39.12 11.84 -10.75
N LEU A 224 -39.91 11.77 -11.83
CA LEU A 224 -39.47 11.18 -13.09
C LEU A 224 -38.35 12.00 -13.75
N THR A 225 -38.40 13.34 -13.67
CA THR A 225 -37.35 14.23 -14.17
C THR A 225 -36.01 13.98 -13.44
N GLU A 226 -36.04 13.87 -12.13
CA GLU A 226 -34.85 13.55 -11.34
C GLU A 226 -34.32 12.14 -11.67
N LEU A 227 -35.19 11.15 -11.86
CA LEU A 227 -34.78 9.79 -12.25
C LEU A 227 -34.13 9.79 -13.65
N TYR A 228 -34.65 10.51 -14.63
CA TYR A 228 -34.02 10.61 -15.95
C TYR A 228 -32.65 11.29 -15.87
N LYS A 229 -32.50 12.32 -15.04
CA LYS A 229 -31.22 12.96 -14.80
C LYS A 229 -30.19 11.96 -14.22
N MET A 230 -30.59 11.16 -13.22
CA MET A 230 -29.73 10.13 -12.63
C MET A 230 -29.43 8.99 -13.62
N LYS A 231 -30.39 8.64 -14.50
CA LYS A 231 -30.20 7.61 -15.54
C LYS A 231 -29.10 8.00 -16.55
N THR A 232 -28.88 9.28 -16.81
CA THR A 232 -27.83 9.77 -17.71
C THR A 232 -26.44 9.74 -17.06
N MET A 233 -26.34 9.53 -15.76
CA MET A 233 -25.07 9.43 -15.04
C MET A 233 -24.43 8.05 -15.27
N GLN A 234 -23.15 7.96 -15.02
CA GLN A 234 -22.43 6.67 -15.09
C GLN A 234 -22.72 5.78 -13.87
N THR A 235 -22.96 6.37 -12.70
CA THR A 235 -23.23 5.66 -11.44
C THR A 235 -24.57 4.91 -11.50
N ARG A 236 -24.58 3.64 -11.07
CA ARG A 236 -25.74 2.75 -11.06
C ARG A 236 -26.11 2.24 -9.67
N VAL A 237 -25.50 2.79 -8.63
CA VAL A 237 -25.79 2.46 -7.22
C VAL A 237 -26.54 3.60 -6.56
N PHE A 238 -27.72 3.30 -6.02
CA PHE A 238 -28.61 4.28 -5.41
C PHE A 238 -28.89 3.91 -3.96
N ILE A 239 -28.66 4.86 -3.04
CA ILE A 239 -29.04 4.75 -1.63
C ILE A 239 -30.26 5.63 -1.43
N VAL A 240 -31.38 5.03 -0.97
CA VAL A 240 -32.69 5.69 -0.86
C VAL A 240 -33.05 5.87 0.61
N HIS A 241 -33.24 7.12 1.02
CA HIS A 241 -33.68 7.51 2.36
C HIS A 241 -34.95 8.35 2.26
N LEU A 242 -36.06 7.65 2.12
CA LEU A 242 -37.40 8.22 1.94
C LEU A 242 -38.41 7.52 2.86
N ARG A 243 -39.52 8.22 3.20
CA ARG A 243 -40.65 7.59 3.84
C ARG A 243 -41.42 6.69 2.87
N PRO A 244 -42.19 5.69 3.38
CA PRO A 244 -42.82 4.65 2.55
C PRO A 244 -43.66 5.16 1.37
N LEU A 245 -44.54 6.12 1.56
CA LEU A 245 -45.40 6.66 0.50
C LEU A 245 -44.63 7.33 -0.64
N LEU A 246 -43.56 8.10 -0.31
CA LEU A 246 -42.73 8.73 -1.30
C LEU A 246 -41.83 7.71 -2.01
N ALA A 247 -41.30 6.74 -1.27
CA ALA A 247 -40.50 5.64 -1.81
C ALA A 247 -41.32 4.77 -2.78
N GLN A 248 -42.55 4.44 -2.45
CA GLN A 248 -43.49 3.72 -3.34
C GLN A 248 -43.61 4.42 -4.71
N ARG A 249 -43.82 5.73 -4.70
CA ARG A 249 -43.91 6.54 -5.92
C ARG A 249 -42.57 6.56 -6.67
N LEU A 250 -41.42 6.68 -5.96
CA LEU A 250 -40.09 6.63 -6.56
C LEU A 250 -39.89 5.31 -7.31
N PHE A 251 -40.12 4.16 -6.65
CA PHE A 251 -39.87 2.85 -7.25
C PHE A 251 -40.79 2.54 -8.44
N LEU A 252 -42.05 2.95 -8.38
CA LEU A 252 -42.97 2.87 -9.53
C LEU A 252 -42.43 3.66 -10.73
N LYS A 253 -41.92 4.87 -10.50
CA LYS A 253 -41.33 5.69 -11.57
C LYS A 253 -39.96 5.17 -12.01
N ALA A 254 -39.16 4.65 -11.11
CA ALA A 254 -37.86 4.03 -11.44
C ALA A 254 -38.04 2.79 -12.33
N ASN A 255 -39.02 1.97 -12.05
CA ASN A 255 -39.40 0.83 -12.90
C ASN A 255 -39.86 1.30 -14.29
N LYS A 256 -40.77 2.30 -14.34
CA LYS A 256 -41.21 2.91 -15.60
C LYS A 256 -40.08 3.54 -16.40
N ALA A 257 -39.08 4.12 -15.71
CA ALA A 257 -37.89 4.67 -16.34
C ALA A 257 -36.85 3.60 -16.79
N GLY A 258 -37.06 2.30 -16.46
CA GLY A 258 -36.17 1.19 -16.74
C GLY A 258 -34.93 1.17 -15.87
N MET A 259 -34.99 1.74 -14.67
CA MET A 259 -33.91 1.74 -13.69
C MET A 259 -34.00 0.58 -12.68
N MET A 260 -34.95 -0.34 -12.88
CA MET A 260 -35.11 -1.60 -12.14
C MET A 260 -34.71 -2.81 -13.01
N SER A 261 -33.82 -2.59 -13.99
CA SER A 261 -33.26 -3.61 -14.89
C SER A 261 -31.86 -4.06 -14.41
N GLU A 262 -31.31 -5.04 -15.09
CA GLU A 262 -29.95 -5.51 -14.83
C GLU A 262 -28.92 -4.37 -14.87
N GLY A 263 -27.91 -4.43 -14.00
CA GLY A 263 -26.83 -3.43 -13.86
C GLY A 263 -27.11 -2.34 -12.83
N TYR A 264 -28.33 -2.22 -12.32
CA TYR A 264 -28.69 -1.27 -11.26
C TYR A 264 -28.64 -1.90 -9.87
N ALA A 265 -28.21 -1.14 -8.87
CA ALA A 265 -28.22 -1.52 -7.46
C ALA A 265 -28.94 -0.46 -6.63
N TRP A 266 -29.85 -0.92 -5.78
CA TRP A 266 -30.64 -0.06 -4.89
C TRP A 266 -30.50 -0.52 -3.46
N ILE A 267 -30.20 0.40 -2.55
CA ILE A 267 -30.13 0.16 -1.11
C ILE A 267 -31.13 1.08 -0.42
N ILE A 268 -32.03 0.53 0.34
CA ILE A 268 -33.01 1.29 1.15
C ILE A 268 -32.58 1.31 2.62
N THR A 269 -32.88 2.41 3.28
CA THR A 269 -32.53 2.64 4.68
C THR A 269 -33.52 1.97 5.64
N ASP A 270 -33.14 1.93 6.92
CA ASP A 270 -33.83 1.20 7.99
C ASP A 270 -35.33 1.56 8.15
N LEU A 271 -35.69 2.84 8.05
CA LEU A 271 -37.06 3.25 8.16
C LEU A 271 -37.93 2.59 7.10
N LEU A 272 -37.52 2.68 5.83
CA LEU A 272 -38.26 2.09 4.71
C LEU A 272 -38.25 0.55 4.79
N THR A 273 -37.11 -0.03 5.17
CA THR A 273 -37.00 -1.49 5.33
C THR A 273 -37.90 -2.01 6.48
N SER A 274 -37.91 -1.31 7.61
CA SER A 274 -38.75 -1.70 8.78
C SER A 274 -40.23 -1.46 8.59
N LEU A 275 -40.60 -0.63 7.63
CA LEU A 275 -41.99 -0.28 7.30
C LEU A 275 -42.36 -0.74 5.88
N LEU A 276 -41.72 -1.80 5.39
CA LEU A 276 -42.00 -2.33 4.05
C LEU A 276 -43.47 -2.76 3.89
N ASP A 277 -44.09 -3.23 4.98
CA ASP A 277 -45.53 -3.62 5.02
C ASP A 277 -46.49 -2.43 4.82
N SER A 278 -46.02 -1.19 4.98
CA SER A 278 -46.78 0.04 4.66
C SER A 278 -46.69 0.43 3.18
N VAL A 279 -45.93 -0.31 2.38
CA VAL A 279 -45.86 -0.15 0.91
C VAL A 279 -46.82 -1.14 0.26
N ASP A 280 -47.49 -0.71 -0.80
CA ASP A 280 -48.43 -1.59 -1.53
C ASP A 280 -47.71 -2.87 -2.00
N PRO A 281 -48.21 -4.08 -1.62
CA PRO A 281 -47.57 -5.34 -2.02
C PRO A 281 -47.44 -5.52 -3.53
N SER A 282 -48.29 -4.89 -4.34
CA SER A 282 -48.21 -4.89 -5.80
C SER A 282 -46.98 -4.11 -6.31
N VAL A 283 -46.59 -3.05 -5.62
CA VAL A 283 -45.42 -2.24 -5.93
C VAL A 283 -44.14 -2.95 -5.51
N ILE A 284 -44.15 -3.60 -4.35
CA ILE A 284 -43.03 -4.43 -3.90
C ILE A 284 -42.74 -5.52 -4.95
N ASP A 285 -43.77 -6.23 -5.38
CA ASP A 285 -43.67 -7.34 -6.35
C ASP A 285 -43.25 -6.85 -7.75
N SER A 286 -43.74 -5.72 -8.21
CA SER A 286 -43.50 -5.25 -9.58
C SER A 286 -42.32 -4.33 -9.74
N SER A 287 -41.93 -3.60 -8.69
CA SER A 287 -41.05 -2.44 -8.81
C SER A 287 -39.90 -2.38 -7.80
N MET A 288 -39.84 -3.31 -6.84
CA MET A 288 -38.78 -3.30 -5.82
C MET A 288 -37.96 -4.61 -5.80
N GLN A 289 -38.09 -5.45 -6.80
CA GLN A 289 -37.38 -6.73 -6.86
C GLN A 289 -35.87 -6.50 -6.92
N GLY A 290 -35.10 -7.22 -6.08
CA GLY A 290 -33.68 -7.13 -6.03
C GLY A 290 -33.12 -5.96 -5.22
N VAL A 291 -33.96 -5.15 -4.60
CA VAL A 291 -33.54 -4.05 -3.72
C VAL A 291 -32.93 -4.62 -2.43
N LEU A 292 -31.83 -4.06 -1.96
CA LEU A 292 -31.24 -4.36 -0.66
C LEU A 292 -31.80 -3.42 0.40
N GLY A 293 -31.99 -3.93 1.62
CA GLY A 293 -32.41 -3.11 2.75
C GLY A 293 -31.57 -3.41 3.98
N VAL A 294 -31.49 -2.44 4.89
CA VAL A 294 -30.93 -2.61 6.23
C VAL A 294 -32.00 -2.29 7.25
N LYS A 295 -32.12 -3.10 8.31
CA LYS A 295 -33.01 -2.84 9.43
C LYS A 295 -32.43 -3.33 10.74
N PRO A 296 -32.84 -2.78 11.90
CA PRO A 296 -32.46 -3.31 13.22
C PRO A 296 -32.85 -4.78 13.34
N TYR A 297 -31.94 -5.60 13.84
CA TYR A 297 -32.26 -7.01 14.08
C TYR A 297 -33.12 -7.19 15.33
N VAL A 298 -34.26 -7.79 15.18
CA VAL A 298 -35.17 -8.16 16.27
C VAL A 298 -35.11 -9.69 16.46
N PRO A 299 -34.68 -10.18 17.64
CA PRO A 299 -34.62 -11.62 17.88
C PRO A 299 -36.02 -12.27 17.96
N ARG A 300 -36.23 -13.39 17.28
CA ARG A 300 -37.46 -14.14 17.28
C ARG A 300 -37.58 -14.99 18.58
N THR A 301 -37.97 -14.36 19.69
CA THR A 301 -38.19 -15.04 20.97
C THR A 301 -39.61 -15.55 21.11
N ASN A 302 -39.81 -16.52 21.99
CA ASN A 302 -41.17 -17.01 22.32
C ASN A 302 -42.02 -15.90 22.94
N GLU A 303 -41.40 -14.99 23.68
CA GLU A 303 -42.07 -13.82 24.28
C GLU A 303 -42.58 -12.89 23.22
N LEU A 304 -41.75 -12.56 22.20
CA LEU A 304 -42.18 -11.74 21.07
C LEU A 304 -43.32 -12.40 20.28
N ILE A 305 -43.27 -13.74 20.06
CA ILE A 305 -44.33 -14.47 19.36
C ILE A 305 -45.64 -14.38 20.14
N ASN A 306 -45.61 -14.54 21.45
CA ASN A 306 -46.78 -14.45 22.30
C ASN A 306 -47.30 -13.01 22.39
N PHE A 307 -46.40 -12.03 22.47
CA PHE A 307 -46.78 -10.63 22.45
C PHE A 307 -47.42 -10.25 21.12
N THR A 308 -46.88 -10.65 19.99
CA THR A 308 -47.44 -10.39 18.66
C THR A 308 -48.88 -10.89 18.53
N LYS A 309 -49.21 -12.09 19.14
CA LYS A 309 -50.58 -12.61 19.15
C LYS A 309 -51.53 -11.74 20.00
N ARG A 310 -51.05 -11.28 21.17
CA ARG A 310 -51.83 -10.39 22.05
C ARG A 310 -52.04 -9.03 21.38
N TRP A 311 -50.98 -8.49 20.78
CA TRP A 311 -51.00 -7.20 20.07
C TRP A 311 -51.99 -7.24 18.89
N ARG A 312 -51.94 -8.27 18.02
CA ARG A 312 -52.89 -8.40 16.90
C ARG A 312 -54.37 -8.44 17.37
N LYS A 313 -54.61 -9.13 18.48
CA LYS A 313 -55.97 -9.18 19.06
C LYS A 313 -56.40 -7.79 19.55
N ARG A 314 -55.52 -7.08 20.27
CA ARG A 314 -55.78 -5.76 20.83
C ARG A 314 -55.93 -4.72 19.73
N PHE A 315 -55.06 -4.71 18.77
CA PHE A 315 -55.06 -3.77 17.64
C PHE A 315 -56.36 -3.84 16.83
N ARG A 316 -56.86 -5.05 16.54
CA ARG A 316 -58.15 -5.25 15.88
C ARG A 316 -59.36 -4.80 16.72
N GLN A 317 -59.24 -4.81 18.02
CA GLN A 317 -60.32 -4.31 18.91
C GLN A 317 -60.35 -2.78 18.91
N GLU A 318 -59.21 -2.12 18.80
CA GLU A 318 -59.11 -0.66 18.83
C GLU A 318 -59.29 0.00 17.46
N TYR A 319 -58.86 -0.70 16.41
CA TYR A 319 -58.85 -0.20 15.04
C TYR A 319 -59.53 -1.21 14.10
N SER A 320 -60.81 -1.48 14.32
CA SER A 320 -61.59 -2.52 13.63
C SER A 320 -61.75 -2.27 12.13
N ASP A 321 -61.70 -1.01 11.70
CA ASP A 321 -62.04 -0.56 10.35
C ASP A 321 -60.74 -0.43 9.46
N MET A 322 -59.59 -0.86 9.95
CA MET A 322 -58.34 -0.81 9.23
C MET A 322 -57.96 -2.13 8.56
N ASP A 323 -57.24 -2.02 7.44
CA ASP A 323 -56.54 -3.14 6.85
C ASP A 323 -55.54 -3.76 7.85
N PRO A 324 -55.25 -5.04 7.75
CA PRO A 324 -54.29 -5.71 8.63
C PRO A 324 -52.89 -5.08 8.53
N VAL A 325 -52.43 -4.47 9.62
CA VAL A 325 -51.06 -3.93 9.77
C VAL A 325 -50.22 -4.93 10.58
N GLU A 326 -48.97 -5.06 10.27
CA GLU A 326 -48.03 -5.88 11.03
C GLU A 326 -47.32 -5.06 12.13
N LEU A 327 -46.94 -5.77 13.19
CA LEU A 327 -46.15 -5.20 14.28
C LEU A 327 -44.72 -4.83 13.79
N ASN A 328 -44.39 -3.56 13.87
CA ASN A 328 -43.07 -3.04 13.44
C ASN A 328 -42.15 -2.74 14.64
N VAL A 329 -40.86 -2.46 14.36
CA VAL A 329 -39.87 -2.20 15.39
C VAL A 329 -40.16 -0.96 16.23
N PHE A 330 -40.85 0.04 15.68
CA PHE A 330 -41.25 1.25 16.42
C PHE A 330 -42.24 0.94 17.53
N GLY A 331 -43.21 0.02 17.30
CA GLY A 331 -44.09 -0.48 18.33
C GLY A 331 -43.35 -1.21 19.44
N LEU A 332 -42.35 -2.01 19.10
CA LEU A 332 -41.49 -2.72 20.07
C LEU A 332 -40.67 -1.74 20.91
N TRP A 333 -40.09 -0.74 20.29
CA TRP A 333 -39.37 0.32 21.00
C TRP A 333 -40.27 1.14 21.91
N ALA A 334 -41.53 1.36 21.50
CA ALA A 334 -42.50 2.03 22.34
C ALA A 334 -42.84 1.21 23.58
N TYR A 335 -43.06 -0.11 23.42
CA TYR A 335 -43.25 -1.02 24.54
C TYR A 335 -42.05 -1.02 25.50
N ASP A 336 -40.82 -1.21 24.98
CA ASP A 336 -39.63 -1.26 25.79
C ASP A 336 -39.35 0.11 26.45
N GLY A 337 -39.63 1.23 25.77
CA GLY A 337 -39.48 2.58 26.30
C GLY A 337 -40.43 2.86 27.48
N ILE A 338 -41.69 2.42 27.40
CA ILE A 338 -42.61 2.51 28.50
C ILE A 338 -42.20 1.59 29.66
N THR A 339 -41.68 0.39 29.36
CA THR A 339 -41.14 -0.54 30.37
C THR A 339 -39.94 0.08 31.11
N VAL A 340 -39.08 0.82 30.41
CA VAL A 340 -37.96 1.59 31.02
C VAL A 340 -38.52 2.68 31.94
N LEU A 341 -39.51 3.43 31.49
CA LEU A 341 -40.14 4.47 32.30
C LEU A 341 -40.77 3.87 33.57
N ALA A 342 -41.46 2.75 33.43
CA ALA A 342 -42.07 2.07 34.57
C ALA A 342 -41.04 1.60 35.61
N LYS A 343 -39.95 1.01 35.17
CA LYS A 343 -38.83 0.64 36.04
C LYS A 343 -38.17 1.85 36.71
N ALA A 344 -38.01 2.95 35.99
CA ALA A 344 -37.47 4.18 36.60
C ALA A 344 -38.40 4.73 37.68
N VAL A 345 -39.72 4.66 37.47
CA VAL A 345 -40.73 5.04 38.47
C VAL A 345 -40.65 4.13 39.70
N GLU A 346 -40.53 2.82 39.51
CA GLU A 346 -40.36 1.86 40.61
C GLU A 346 -39.05 2.08 41.40
N GLU A 347 -37.92 2.40 40.70
CA GLU A 347 -36.60 2.64 41.31
C GLU A 347 -36.60 3.90 42.19
N VAL A 348 -37.34 4.94 41.79
CA VAL A 348 -37.54 6.15 42.59
C VAL A 348 -38.40 5.88 43.84
N GLY A 349 -39.26 4.86 43.81
CA GLY A 349 -40.01 4.34 44.96
C GLY A 349 -40.91 5.34 45.65
N ASP A 350 -41.03 5.31 46.98
CA ASP A 350 -41.91 6.16 47.80
C ASP A 350 -41.60 7.66 47.68
N THR A 351 -40.47 8.06 47.14
CA THR A 351 -40.12 9.43 46.83
C THR A 351 -40.79 9.95 45.53
N ALA A 352 -41.45 9.05 44.77
CA ALA A 352 -42.14 9.31 43.51
C ALA A 352 -43.46 10.10 43.66
N ILE A 353 -43.61 10.91 44.67
CA ILE A 353 -44.78 11.77 44.84
C ILE A 353 -44.76 12.85 43.77
N PRO A 354 -45.68 12.86 42.83
CA PRO A 354 -45.76 13.85 41.79
C PRO A 354 -45.99 15.24 42.37
N LYS A 355 -45.05 16.12 42.21
CA LYS A 355 -45.18 17.52 42.62
C LYS A 355 -44.66 18.42 41.52
N PHE A 356 -45.52 19.38 41.17
CA PHE A 356 -45.16 20.49 40.31
C PHE A 356 -44.97 21.73 41.14
N LYS A 357 -43.79 22.35 41.07
CA LYS A 357 -43.59 23.67 41.61
C LYS A 357 -44.27 24.68 40.69
N LYS A 358 -45.29 25.41 41.21
CA LYS A 358 -45.96 26.45 40.42
C LYS A 358 -44.96 27.55 40.01
N ALA A 359 -45.21 28.12 38.80
CA ALA A 359 -44.51 29.31 38.37
C ALA A 359 -44.84 30.46 39.33
N ASP A 360 -43.90 31.39 39.56
CA ASP A 360 -44.18 32.58 40.41
C ASP A 360 -45.30 33.41 39.74
N THR A 361 -46.34 33.75 40.54
CA THR A 361 -47.56 34.44 40.07
C THR A 361 -47.22 35.89 39.74
N ILE A 362 -47.00 36.20 38.46
CA ILE A 362 -46.96 37.53 37.87
C ILE A 362 -48.24 37.68 37.01
N GLU A 363 -48.96 38.79 37.21
CA GLU A 363 -50.13 39.12 36.38
C GLU A 363 -49.72 39.26 34.91
N ASN A 364 -50.47 38.65 33.95
CA ASN A 364 -50.24 38.62 32.49
C ASN A 364 -49.12 37.69 31.98
N LEU A 365 -48.99 36.51 32.55
CA LEU A 365 -48.09 35.46 32.06
C LEU A 365 -48.61 34.85 30.73
N THR A 366 -47.70 34.61 29.81
CA THR A 366 -47.98 33.74 28.65
C THR A 366 -48.16 32.27 29.13
N ASP A 367 -48.80 31.42 28.31
CA ASP A 367 -48.94 29.98 28.64
C ASP A 367 -47.60 29.31 28.93
N LEU A 368 -46.53 29.72 28.23
CA LEU A 368 -45.17 29.22 28.45
C LEU A 368 -44.57 29.69 29.81
N ASP A 369 -44.91 30.87 30.28
CA ASP A 369 -44.41 31.40 31.57
C ASP A 369 -45.21 30.82 32.76
N ALA A 370 -46.41 30.36 32.48
CA ALA A 370 -47.27 29.71 33.47
C ALA A 370 -46.92 28.23 33.74
N LEU A 371 -45.98 27.65 32.94
CA LEU A 371 -45.51 26.30 33.14
C LEU A 371 -44.75 26.15 34.46
N GLY A 372 -45.15 25.24 35.31
CA GLY A 372 -44.40 24.87 36.52
C GLY A 372 -43.23 23.97 36.21
N THR A 373 -42.50 23.53 37.23
CA THR A 373 -41.39 22.58 37.09
C THR A 373 -41.67 21.29 37.87
N SER A 374 -41.39 20.14 37.27
CA SER A 374 -41.49 18.84 37.92
C SER A 374 -40.34 18.61 38.89
N GLU A 375 -40.62 18.26 40.13
CA GLU A 375 -39.63 17.81 41.09
C GLU A 375 -39.22 16.35 40.82
N LEU A 376 -40.15 15.51 40.44
CA LEU A 376 -39.91 14.07 40.11
C LEU A 376 -39.11 13.89 38.83
N GLY A 377 -39.27 14.74 37.82
CA GLY A 377 -38.67 14.57 36.49
C GLY A 377 -37.15 14.49 36.50
N SER A 378 -36.50 15.23 37.41
CA SER A 378 -35.00 15.17 37.53
C SER A 378 -34.51 13.79 38.06
N HIS A 379 -35.30 13.14 38.92
CA HIS A 379 -34.98 11.79 39.41
C HIS A 379 -35.27 10.74 38.36
N LEU A 380 -36.38 10.84 37.65
CA LEU A 380 -36.77 9.92 36.58
C LEU A 380 -35.73 9.93 35.46
N ILE A 381 -35.28 11.11 34.99
CA ILE A 381 -34.34 11.17 33.91
C ILE A 381 -32.96 10.58 34.32
N HIS A 382 -32.57 10.74 35.58
CA HIS A 382 -31.32 10.15 36.07
C HIS A 382 -31.33 8.63 36.03
N CYS A 383 -32.42 7.98 36.49
CA CYS A 383 -32.58 6.53 36.40
C CYS A 383 -32.66 6.05 34.95
N MET A 384 -33.34 6.78 34.06
CA MET A 384 -33.59 6.37 32.68
C MET A 384 -32.40 6.51 31.76
N ARG A 385 -31.47 7.48 31.98
CA ARG A 385 -30.38 7.77 31.03
C ARG A 385 -29.36 6.65 30.90
N ASN A 386 -29.28 5.71 31.86
CA ASN A 386 -28.34 4.59 31.85
C ASN A 386 -28.98 3.28 32.27
N ILE A 387 -30.07 2.91 31.62
CA ILE A 387 -30.85 1.70 31.95
C ILE A 387 -30.68 0.65 30.83
N ALA A 388 -30.73 -0.61 31.17
CA ALA A 388 -30.63 -1.71 30.22
C ALA A 388 -31.73 -2.78 30.51
N LEU A 389 -32.50 -3.09 29.47
CA LEU A 389 -33.40 -4.25 29.44
C LEU A 389 -32.70 -5.35 28.61
N LYS A 390 -32.08 -6.33 29.28
CA LYS A 390 -31.40 -7.45 28.60
C LYS A 390 -32.33 -8.33 27.77
N THR A 391 -33.61 -8.31 28.06
CA THR A 391 -34.67 -9.13 27.44
C THR A 391 -35.84 -8.28 27.04
N GLY A 392 -35.62 -7.13 26.37
CA GLY A 392 -36.67 -6.32 25.76
C GLY A 392 -37.29 -7.06 24.58
N LEU A 393 -38.55 -6.71 24.23
CA LEU A 393 -39.21 -7.27 23.04
C LEU A 393 -38.49 -6.93 21.73
N SER A 394 -37.83 -5.76 21.66
CA SER A 394 -36.99 -5.37 20.54
C SER A 394 -35.58 -6.01 20.56
N GLY A 395 -35.23 -6.75 21.64
CA GLY A 395 -33.91 -7.35 21.88
C GLY A 395 -33.19 -6.75 23.07
N ASP A 396 -31.88 -6.51 22.96
CA ASP A 396 -31.05 -5.82 23.99
C ASP A 396 -31.34 -4.32 23.93
N PHE A 397 -32.35 -3.87 24.70
CA PHE A 397 -32.72 -2.47 24.76
C PHE A 397 -31.91 -1.77 25.85
N ARG A 398 -30.85 -1.10 25.45
CA ARG A 398 -29.91 -0.39 26.34
C ARG A 398 -29.86 1.07 26.03
N ILE A 399 -30.18 1.89 27.01
CA ILE A 399 -29.97 3.35 26.92
C ILE A 399 -28.64 3.68 27.62
N ALA A 400 -27.74 4.38 26.93
CA ALA A 400 -26.52 4.95 27.50
C ALA A 400 -26.46 6.44 27.16
N ASN A 401 -26.25 7.26 28.18
CA ASN A 401 -26.24 8.72 28.03
C ASN A 401 -27.54 9.30 27.42
N GLY A 402 -28.68 8.60 27.58
CA GLY A 402 -29.96 9.01 27.03
C GLY A 402 -30.20 8.58 25.58
N GLU A 403 -29.35 7.79 24.97
CA GLU A 403 -29.51 7.30 23.60
C GLU A 403 -29.55 5.77 23.56
N LEU A 404 -30.47 5.24 22.76
CA LEU A 404 -30.57 3.79 22.53
C LEU A 404 -29.33 3.32 21.78
N GLN A 405 -28.63 2.35 22.35
CA GLN A 405 -27.39 1.82 21.79
C GLN A 405 -27.66 0.95 20.56
N PRO A 406 -26.77 0.99 19.52
CA PRO A 406 -26.95 0.23 18.31
C PRO A 406 -27.06 -1.28 18.57
N SER A 407 -28.08 -1.90 18.00
CA SER A 407 -28.22 -3.34 17.88
C SER A 407 -27.58 -3.83 16.57
N PRO A 408 -27.35 -5.15 16.38
CA PRO A 408 -27.02 -5.66 15.06
C PRO A 408 -28.01 -5.22 13.99
N TYR A 409 -27.51 -4.94 12.78
CA TYR A 409 -28.38 -4.70 11.63
C TYR A 409 -28.55 -5.98 10.81
N GLU A 410 -29.78 -6.28 10.43
CA GLU A 410 -30.10 -7.31 9.46
C GLU A 410 -30.08 -6.72 8.06
N ILE A 411 -29.39 -7.43 7.13
CA ILE A 411 -29.35 -7.06 5.72
C ILE A 411 -30.32 -7.95 4.99
N VAL A 412 -31.25 -7.34 4.29
CA VAL A 412 -32.32 -8.05 3.58
C VAL A 412 -32.29 -7.76 2.08
N ASN A 413 -32.82 -8.70 1.31
CA ASN A 413 -33.03 -8.59 -0.12
C ASN A 413 -34.51 -8.74 -0.41
N ILE A 414 -35.11 -7.81 -1.13
CA ILE A 414 -36.56 -7.81 -1.48
C ILE A 414 -36.79 -8.81 -2.62
N ILE A 415 -37.62 -9.79 -2.38
CA ILE A 415 -37.99 -10.87 -3.31
C ILE A 415 -39.44 -11.19 -3.20
N GLY A 416 -40.18 -11.20 -4.31
CA GLY A 416 -41.62 -11.37 -4.34
C GLY A 416 -42.30 -10.23 -3.59
N LYS A 417 -43.28 -10.56 -2.75
CA LYS A 417 -44.03 -9.57 -1.95
C LYS A 417 -43.44 -9.29 -0.57
N GLY A 418 -42.16 -9.70 -0.33
CA GLY A 418 -41.56 -9.58 0.98
C GLY A 418 -40.03 -9.42 0.90
N GLU A 419 -39.39 -9.78 2.01
CA GLU A 419 -37.96 -9.65 2.16
C GLU A 419 -37.32 -10.98 2.62
N ARG A 420 -36.07 -11.20 2.26
CA ARG A 420 -35.26 -12.33 2.68
C ARG A 420 -33.99 -11.84 3.35
N SER A 421 -33.70 -12.34 4.54
CA SER A 421 -32.42 -12.08 5.20
C SER A 421 -31.27 -12.70 4.43
N ILE A 422 -30.23 -11.91 4.14
CA ILE A 422 -29.03 -12.35 3.43
C ILE A 422 -27.76 -12.19 4.27
N GLY A 423 -27.85 -11.52 5.43
CA GLY A 423 -26.73 -11.34 6.34
C GLY A 423 -27.01 -10.37 7.46
N PHE A 424 -26.02 -10.15 8.28
CA PHE A 424 -26.05 -9.26 9.44
C PHE A 424 -24.82 -8.38 9.45
N TRP A 425 -24.94 -7.20 10.02
CA TRP A 425 -23.82 -6.33 10.27
C TRP A 425 -23.72 -5.99 11.76
N THR A 426 -22.50 -6.04 12.30
CA THR A 426 -22.18 -5.56 13.65
C THR A 426 -20.93 -4.71 13.60
N GLU A 427 -20.80 -3.78 14.52
CA GLU A 427 -19.62 -2.91 14.58
C GLU A 427 -18.31 -3.68 14.82
N LYS A 428 -18.38 -4.79 15.58
CA LYS A 428 -17.22 -5.62 15.93
C LYS A 428 -16.79 -6.59 14.82
N ASP A 429 -17.75 -7.24 14.18
CA ASP A 429 -17.46 -8.35 13.25
C ASP A 429 -17.65 -7.94 11.78
N GLY A 430 -18.17 -6.74 11.51
CA GLY A 430 -18.54 -6.32 10.16
C GLY A 430 -19.72 -7.14 9.62
N ILE A 431 -19.72 -7.45 8.31
CA ILE A 431 -20.74 -8.26 7.66
C ILE A 431 -20.50 -9.74 7.94
N SER A 432 -21.57 -10.45 8.32
CA SER A 432 -21.58 -11.89 8.53
C SER A 432 -22.94 -12.48 8.12
N CYS A 433 -22.98 -13.73 7.63
CA CYS A 433 -24.24 -14.37 7.27
C CYS A 433 -25.00 -14.98 8.46
N LYS A 434 -24.41 -15.05 9.66
CA LYS A 434 -25.04 -15.50 10.89
C LYS A 434 -24.52 -14.70 12.08
N LEU A 435 -25.41 -14.30 12.97
CA LEU A 435 -25.01 -13.70 14.25
C LEU A 435 -24.39 -14.72 15.17
N LYS A 436 -23.33 -14.32 15.89
CA LYS A 436 -22.70 -15.11 16.95
C LYS A 436 -23.67 -15.12 18.15
N MET A 437 -24.28 -16.25 18.44
CA MET A 437 -25.00 -16.46 19.68
C MET A 437 -24.11 -17.25 20.65
N ASN A 438 -23.95 -16.77 21.88
CA ASN A 438 -23.27 -17.44 23.00
C ASN A 438 -21.82 -17.88 22.74
N GLY A 439 -20.98 -17.03 22.13
CA GLY A 439 -19.53 -17.27 22.04
C GLY A 439 -19.09 -18.38 21.08
N LYS A 440 -20.01 -19.09 20.43
CA LYS A 440 -19.66 -20.06 19.37
C LYS A 440 -19.39 -19.34 18.07
N THR A 441 -18.26 -19.64 17.45
CA THR A 441 -17.84 -19.11 16.15
C THR A 441 -18.94 -19.39 15.12
N ALA A 442 -19.47 -18.35 14.50
CA ALA A 442 -20.36 -18.52 13.36
C ALA A 442 -19.58 -19.25 12.26
N ALA A 443 -20.20 -20.28 11.67
CA ALA A 443 -19.59 -20.94 10.51
C ALA A 443 -19.32 -19.87 9.43
N LYS A 444 -18.07 -19.79 8.97
CA LYS A 444 -17.72 -18.93 7.82
C LYS A 444 -18.61 -19.34 6.65
N CYS A 445 -19.34 -18.39 6.11
CA CYS A 445 -20.03 -18.59 4.84
C CYS A 445 -18.96 -18.78 3.75
N ASN A 446 -19.11 -19.78 2.91
CA ASN A 446 -18.20 -20.04 1.77
C ASN A 446 -17.91 -18.74 1.03
N ASN A 447 -16.70 -18.24 1.10
CA ASN A 447 -16.10 -17.09 0.40
C ASN A 447 -16.95 -15.84 0.10
N LYS A 448 -18.25 -15.83 0.39
CA LYS A 448 -19.14 -14.68 0.25
C LYS A 448 -19.53 -14.19 1.65
N GLN A 449 -19.31 -12.93 1.91
CA GLN A 449 -19.67 -12.29 3.19
C GLN A 449 -21.20 -12.19 3.38
N LEU A 450 -21.96 -12.10 2.28
CA LEU A 450 -23.42 -12.11 2.22
C LEU A 450 -23.95 -13.39 1.56
N GLY A 451 -25.18 -13.76 1.88
CA GLY A 451 -25.90 -14.86 1.21
C GLY A 451 -26.18 -14.56 -0.27
N ASP A 452 -26.77 -15.53 -0.97
CA ASP A 452 -27.16 -15.35 -2.36
C ASP A 452 -28.11 -14.15 -2.49
N THR A 453 -27.71 -13.21 -3.36
CA THR A 453 -28.41 -11.94 -3.55
C THR A 453 -29.03 -11.90 -4.94
N PHE A 454 -30.29 -11.54 -5.02
CA PHE A 454 -30.97 -11.22 -6.27
C PHE A 454 -30.89 -9.72 -6.52
N TRP A 455 -30.76 -9.35 -7.79
CA TRP A 455 -30.62 -7.98 -8.21
C TRP A 455 -31.77 -7.57 -9.15
N PRO A 456 -32.01 -6.27 -9.36
CA PRO A 456 -32.96 -5.81 -10.35
C PRO A 456 -32.72 -6.45 -11.73
N GLY A 457 -33.82 -6.78 -12.43
CA GLY A 457 -33.73 -7.53 -13.70
C GLY A 457 -33.54 -9.04 -13.55
N GLU A 458 -33.91 -9.60 -12.38
CA GLU A 458 -33.82 -11.04 -12.07
C GLU A 458 -32.40 -11.62 -12.16
N SER A 459 -31.39 -10.77 -12.05
CA SER A 459 -29.99 -11.16 -12.12
C SER A 459 -29.47 -11.69 -10.77
N THR A 460 -28.60 -12.71 -10.81
CA THR A 460 -27.83 -13.19 -9.65
C THR A 460 -26.40 -12.63 -9.64
N SER A 461 -26.01 -11.93 -10.71
CA SER A 461 -24.70 -11.29 -10.83
C SER A 461 -24.73 -9.91 -10.17
N ALA A 462 -23.78 -9.64 -9.28
CA ALA A 462 -23.70 -8.34 -8.63
C ALA A 462 -23.43 -7.23 -9.67
N PRO A 463 -24.21 -6.13 -9.65
CA PRO A 463 -23.96 -4.99 -10.52
C PRO A 463 -22.59 -4.39 -10.31
N LYS A 464 -21.91 -3.99 -11.38
CA LYS A 464 -20.62 -3.30 -11.31
C LYS A 464 -20.69 -1.95 -10.58
N GLY A 465 -21.89 -1.38 -10.51
CA GLY A 465 -22.14 -0.08 -9.88
C GLY A 465 -21.96 1.10 -10.82
N TRP A 466 -21.54 0.87 -12.04
CA TRP A 466 -21.38 1.91 -13.05
C TRP A 466 -21.59 1.34 -14.45
N GLU A 467 -21.97 2.19 -15.36
CA GLU A 467 -22.12 1.88 -16.78
C GLU A 467 -21.63 3.05 -17.61
N ILE A 468 -20.87 2.78 -18.65
CA ILE A 468 -20.61 3.81 -19.64
C ILE A 468 -21.89 3.93 -20.49
N PRO A 469 -22.48 5.11 -20.62
CA PRO A 469 -23.63 5.31 -21.51
C PRO A 469 -23.16 5.21 -22.98
N THR A 470 -22.71 4.01 -23.37
CA THR A 470 -22.33 3.69 -24.75
C THR A 470 -23.60 3.25 -25.48
N SER A 471 -24.32 4.16 -26.03
CA SER A 471 -25.37 3.87 -27.00
C SER A 471 -24.81 3.15 -28.27
N GLY A 472 -24.03 2.10 -28.08
CA GLY A 472 -23.29 1.36 -29.13
C GLY A 472 -22.03 2.05 -29.65
N LYS A 473 -21.62 3.18 -29.10
CA LYS A 473 -20.39 3.88 -29.50
C LYS A 473 -19.15 3.22 -28.89
N LYS A 474 -18.13 2.99 -29.72
CA LYS A 474 -16.80 2.58 -29.27
C LYS A 474 -16.12 3.72 -28.51
N LEU A 475 -15.28 3.39 -27.51
CA LEU A 475 -14.42 4.38 -26.86
C LEU A 475 -13.41 4.96 -27.87
N LYS A 476 -13.34 6.27 -27.95
CA LYS A 476 -12.36 6.98 -28.78
C LYS A 476 -11.04 7.07 -28.03
N VAL A 477 -10.09 6.23 -28.43
CA VAL A 477 -8.77 6.15 -27.79
C VAL A 477 -7.75 6.91 -28.63
N GLY A 478 -7.31 8.08 -28.16
CA GLY A 478 -6.26 8.86 -28.81
C GLY A 478 -4.91 8.17 -28.71
N VAL A 479 -4.17 8.08 -29.81
CA VAL A 479 -2.81 7.50 -29.87
C VAL A 479 -1.85 8.48 -30.54
N PRO A 480 -0.66 8.76 -29.92
CA PRO A 480 0.30 9.69 -30.52
C PRO A 480 0.98 9.06 -31.74
N VAL A 481 1.11 9.82 -32.82
CA VAL A 481 1.90 9.42 -33.99
C VAL A 481 3.31 9.97 -33.86
N LYS A 482 4.32 9.10 -33.95
CA LYS A 482 5.72 9.42 -33.74
C LYS A 482 6.57 9.07 -34.95
N GLY A 483 7.58 9.91 -35.21
CA GLY A 483 8.62 9.64 -36.20
C GLY A 483 9.71 8.67 -35.73
N GLY A 484 9.97 8.61 -34.41
CA GLY A 484 11.01 7.76 -33.80
C GLY A 484 10.55 7.01 -32.57
N MET A 485 11.38 6.10 -32.07
CA MET A 485 11.14 5.28 -30.87
C MET A 485 9.78 4.57 -30.88
N GLN A 486 9.43 3.97 -32.01
CA GLN A 486 8.14 3.32 -32.30
C GLN A 486 7.91 2.02 -31.50
N GLN A 487 8.87 1.56 -30.72
CA GLN A 487 8.76 0.36 -29.86
C GLN A 487 7.70 0.54 -28.77
N PHE A 488 7.44 1.78 -28.32
CA PHE A 488 6.38 2.05 -27.33
C PHE A 488 5.01 2.17 -27.99
N ILE A 489 4.92 2.91 -29.10
CA ILE A 489 3.69 3.09 -29.84
C ILE A 489 3.99 3.32 -31.32
N LYS A 490 3.38 2.52 -32.18
CA LYS A 490 3.43 2.66 -33.65
C LYS A 490 2.00 2.61 -34.17
N VAL A 491 1.63 3.62 -34.93
CA VAL A 491 0.30 3.75 -35.53
C VAL A 491 0.37 3.50 -37.03
N GLU A 492 -0.43 2.54 -37.50
CA GLU A 492 -0.56 2.20 -38.93
C GLU A 492 -2.00 2.45 -39.37
N ILE A 493 -2.13 3.17 -40.50
CA ILE A 493 -3.43 3.53 -41.10
C ILE A 493 -3.58 2.67 -42.35
N ASP A 494 -4.51 1.73 -42.36
CA ASP A 494 -4.85 0.97 -43.56
C ASP A 494 -5.72 1.85 -44.49
N SER A 495 -5.11 2.39 -45.52
CA SER A 495 -5.75 3.25 -46.50
C SER A 495 -6.91 2.59 -47.25
N LYS A 496 -7.02 1.24 -47.23
CA LYS A 496 -8.09 0.49 -47.94
C LYS A 496 -9.32 0.28 -47.06
N LYS A 497 -9.10 0.10 -45.74
CA LYS A 497 -10.16 -0.21 -44.77
C LYS A 497 -10.53 1.01 -43.91
N GLN A 498 -9.81 2.09 -43.97
CA GLN A 498 -9.89 3.24 -43.04
C GLN A 498 -9.79 2.79 -41.55
N GLU A 499 -9.15 1.70 -41.29
CA GLU A 499 -8.97 1.15 -39.93
C GLU A 499 -7.60 1.58 -39.39
N VAL A 500 -7.59 2.14 -38.19
CA VAL A 500 -6.36 2.54 -37.50
C VAL A 500 -5.95 1.43 -36.57
N THR A 501 -4.74 0.92 -36.75
CA THR A 501 -4.16 -0.07 -35.87
C THR A 501 -2.98 0.53 -35.12
N ALA A 502 -2.91 0.31 -33.80
CA ALA A 502 -1.77 0.67 -32.98
C ALA A 502 -1.06 -0.59 -32.49
N THR A 503 0.27 -0.58 -32.58
CA THR A 503 1.18 -1.64 -32.10
C THR A 503 2.27 -1.03 -31.23
N GLY A 504 3.09 -1.83 -30.58
CA GLY A 504 4.09 -1.39 -29.61
C GLY A 504 3.72 -1.70 -28.18
N LEU A 505 4.67 -1.56 -27.25
CA LEU A 505 4.50 -1.98 -25.86
C LEU A 505 3.22 -1.38 -25.24
N SER A 506 3.03 -0.06 -25.34
CA SER A 506 1.87 0.62 -24.74
C SER A 506 0.53 0.14 -25.32
N ALA A 507 0.48 -0.05 -26.64
CA ALA A 507 -0.74 -0.54 -27.31
C ALA A 507 -1.04 -2.01 -26.97
N ASP A 508 -0.03 -2.86 -26.91
CA ASP A 508 -0.19 -4.28 -26.62
C ASP A 508 -0.55 -4.52 -25.15
N VAL A 509 0.05 -3.76 -24.21
CA VAL A 509 -0.35 -3.75 -22.80
C VAL A 509 -1.81 -3.31 -22.67
N PHE A 510 -2.22 -2.25 -23.36
CA PHE A 510 -3.62 -1.80 -23.34
C PHE A 510 -4.58 -2.88 -23.84
N LYS A 511 -4.27 -3.53 -24.97
CA LYS A 511 -5.09 -4.62 -25.53
C LYS A 511 -5.23 -5.77 -24.55
N GLU A 512 -4.13 -6.18 -23.91
CA GLU A 512 -4.16 -7.27 -22.94
C GLU A 512 -4.90 -6.89 -21.65
N VAL A 513 -4.73 -5.67 -21.16
CA VAL A 513 -5.50 -5.12 -20.04
C VAL A 513 -7.00 -5.12 -20.33
N ILE A 514 -7.41 -4.72 -21.56
CA ILE A 514 -8.83 -4.75 -21.94
C ILE A 514 -9.36 -6.19 -22.03
N ARG A 515 -8.53 -7.16 -22.43
CA ARG A 515 -8.92 -8.58 -22.46
C ARG A 515 -9.08 -9.19 -21.07
N SER A 516 -8.27 -8.78 -20.11
CA SER A 516 -8.35 -9.27 -18.72
C SER A 516 -9.53 -8.70 -17.94
N LEU A 517 -10.19 -7.63 -18.45
CA LEU A 517 -11.38 -7.10 -17.81
C LEU A 517 -12.54 -8.12 -17.84
N PRO A 518 -13.34 -8.24 -16.76
CA PRO A 518 -14.49 -9.16 -16.69
C PRO A 518 -15.67 -8.73 -17.58
N TYR A 519 -15.50 -7.76 -18.44
CA TYR A 519 -16.50 -7.21 -19.35
C TYR A 519 -15.90 -6.69 -20.65
N ALA A 520 -16.68 -6.73 -21.73
CA ALA A 520 -16.26 -6.19 -23.02
C ALA A 520 -16.27 -4.66 -23.03
N LEU A 521 -15.15 -4.07 -23.42
CA LEU A 521 -15.00 -2.62 -23.58
C LEU A 521 -14.62 -2.33 -25.03
N PRO A 522 -15.60 -2.07 -25.95
CA PRO A 522 -15.31 -1.77 -27.33
C PRO A 522 -14.61 -0.42 -27.46
N TYR A 523 -13.54 -0.35 -28.23
CA TYR A 523 -12.76 0.86 -28.46
C TYR A 523 -12.32 0.97 -29.91
N GLU A 524 -11.89 2.17 -30.32
CA GLU A 524 -11.24 2.45 -31.60
C GLU A 524 -10.08 3.40 -31.37
N PHE A 525 -8.95 3.16 -32.07
CA PHE A 525 -7.79 4.05 -32.01
C PHE A 525 -7.96 5.21 -32.96
N ILE A 526 -7.69 6.43 -32.48
CA ILE A 526 -7.72 7.66 -33.26
C ILE A 526 -6.32 8.27 -33.24
N PRO A 527 -5.66 8.42 -34.41
CA PRO A 527 -4.33 8.99 -34.49
C PRO A 527 -4.34 10.47 -34.12
N PHE A 528 -3.39 10.88 -33.30
CA PHE A 528 -3.18 12.29 -32.97
C PHE A 528 -1.87 12.81 -33.58
N GLN A 529 -1.99 13.82 -34.40
CA GLN A 529 -0.88 14.51 -35.03
C GLN A 529 -1.07 16.03 -34.91
N ILE A 530 0.02 16.76 -34.79
CA ILE A 530 0.01 18.21 -34.84
C ILE A 530 0.27 18.62 -36.32
N PRO A 531 -0.58 19.49 -36.90
CA PRO A 531 -0.41 19.88 -38.31
C PRO A 531 0.96 20.46 -38.64
N ASP A 532 1.55 21.22 -37.73
CA ASP A 532 2.82 21.93 -37.95
C ASP A 532 4.07 21.05 -37.69
N ASN A 533 3.93 19.95 -36.94
CA ASN A 533 5.03 19.00 -36.69
C ASN A 533 4.50 17.55 -36.55
N PRO A 534 4.27 16.86 -37.68
CA PRO A 534 3.62 15.55 -37.69
C PRO A 534 4.46 14.41 -37.04
N THR A 535 5.75 14.65 -36.81
CA THR A 535 6.68 13.64 -36.28
C THR A 535 6.92 13.74 -34.78
N SER A 536 6.55 14.86 -34.15
CA SER A 536 6.73 15.12 -32.73
C SER A 536 5.38 15.37 -32.04
N PRO A 537 4.87 14.45 -31.22
CA PRO A 537 3.63 14.64 -30.50
C PRO A 537 3.80 15.64 -29.36
N ASP A 538 2.84 16.57 -29.22
CA ASP A 538 2.68 17.35 -28.00
C ASP A 538 1.78 16.56 -27.03
N TYR A 539 2.41 15.95 -26.04
CA TYR A 539 1.72 15.14 -25.05
C TYR A 539 0.76 15.94 -24.16
N ASP A 540 1.06 17.22 -23.88
CA ASP A 540 0.19 18.06 -23.06
C ASP A 540 -1.10 18.38 -23.83
N HIS A 541 -1.00 18.66 -25.11
CA HIS A 541 -2.16 18.88 -25.98
C HIS A 541 -2.97 17.58 -26.17
N LEU A 542 -2.30 16.44 -26.37
CA LEU A 542 -2.96 15.14 -26.48
C LEU A 542 -3.78 14.82 -25.23
N VAL A 543 -3.19 15.00 -24.04
CA VAL A 543 -3.87 14.77 -22.75
C VAL A 543 -5.02 15.76 -22.53
N TYR A 544 -4.86 17.01 -22.97
CA TYR A 544 -5.92 18.02 -22.88
C TYR A 544 -7.16 17.64 -23.72
N LYS A 545 -7.01 16.92 -24.84
CA LYS A 545 -8.13 16.41 -25.64
C LYS A 545 -9.05 15.44 -24.90
N VAL A 546 -8.55 14.78 -23.85
CA VAL A 546 -9.37 13.97 -22.94
C VAL A 546 -10.22 14.87 -22.03
N SER A 547 -9.65 15.95 -21.53
CA SER A 547 -10.38 16.92 -20.72
C SER A 547 -11.46 17.65 -21.51
N SER A 548 -11.22 17.96 -22.80
CA SER A 548 -12.19 18.56 -23.71
C SER A 548 -13.24 17.58 -24.25
N LYS A 549 -13.18 16.28 -23.87
CA LYS A 549 -14.08 15.19 -24.30
C LYS A 549 -14.05 14.88 -25.81
N GLU A 550 -12.94 15.18 -26.47
CA GLU A 550 -12.71 14.76 -27.85
C GLU A 550 -12.24 13.31 -27.90
N PHE A 551 -11.45 12.87 -26.90
CA PHE A 551 -11.08 11.50 -26.65
C PHE A 551 -11.68 11.01 -25.33
N ASP A 552 -12.05 9.73 -25.29
CA ASP A 552 -12.52 9.05 -24.06
C ASP A 552 -11.35 8.48 -23.25
N ALA A 553 -10.20 8.21 -23.91
CA ALA A 553 -8.96 7.78 -23.30
C ALA A 553 -7.76 8.13 -24.18
N VAL A 554 -6.56 8.11 -23.64
CA VAL A 554 -5.29 8.17 -24.40
C VAL A 554 -4.41 6.98 -24.02
N VAL A 555 -3.86 6.33 -25.05
CA VAL A 555 -2.95 5.20 -24.93
C VAL A 555 -1.64 5.53 -25.68
N GLY A 556 -0.54 5.43 -24.94
CA GLY A 556 0.79 5.72 -25.47
C GLY A 556 1.82 5.71 -24.36
N ASP A 557 2.99 6.24 -24.64
CA ASP A 557 4.08 6.46 -23.69
C ASP A 557 3.90 7.81 -22.96
N VAL A 558 2.75 7.98 -22.32
CA VAL A 558 2.37 9.22 -21.64
C VAL A 558 2.82 9.18 -20.19
N THR A 559 3.80 10.01 -19.86
CA THR A 559 4.30 10.12 -18.49
C THR A 559 3.27 10.75 -17.56
N ILE A 560 3.08 10.14 -16.38
CA ILE A 560 2.23 10.65 -15.33
C ILE A 560 2.90 11.86 -14.68
N LEU A 561 2.32 13.05 -14.84
CA LEU A 561 2.81 14.30 -14.27
C LEU A 561 1.75 14.98 -13.42
N ALA A 562 2.20 15.63 -12.32
CA ALA A 562 1.31 16.38 -11.43
C ALA A 562 0.56 17.53 -12.15
N SER A 563 1.18 18.16 -13.15
CA SER A 563 0.54 19.18 -13.99
C SER A 563 -0.66 18.63 -14.75
N ARG A 564 -0.54 17.45 -15.35
CA ARG A 564 -1.57 16.77 -16.14
C ARG A 564 -2.68 16.20 -15.25
N SER A 565 -2.33 15.65 -14.07
CA SER A 565 -3.29 15.08 -13.12
C SER A 565 -4.28 16.09 -12.54
N LYS A 566 -4.07 17.39 -12.76
CA LYS A 566 -5.04 18.43 -12.37
C LYS A 566 -6.38 18.31 -13.11
N TYR A 567 -6.36 17.87 -14.37
CA TYR A 567 -7.53 17.88 -15.27
C TYR A 567 -7.88 16.53 -15.87
N VAL A 568 -7.03 15.50 -15.70
CA VAL A 568 -7.30 14.11 -16.10
C VAL A 568 -6.93 13.15 -14.97
N ASP A 569 -7.40 11.90 -15.04
CA ASP A 569 -6.97 10.81 -14.18
C ASP A 569 -6.09 9.84 -14.98
N PHE A 570 -5.06 9.34 -14.32
CA PHE A 570 -4.15 8.33 -14.85
C PHE A 570 -4.43 6.97 -14.20
N THR A 571 -4.19 5.92 -14.94
CA THR A 571 -4.06 4.57 -14.38
C THR A 571 -2.77 4.43 -13.59
N LEU A 572 -2.60 3.30 -12.89
CA LEU A 572 -1.29 2.90 -12.42
C LEU A 572 -0.31 2.80 -13.60
N PRO A 573 0.98 3.08 -13.38
CA PRO A 573 1.99 2.98 -14.43
C PRO A 573 2.24 1.52 -14.81
N PHE A 574 2.50 1.30 -16.10
CA PHE A 574 2.88 -0.02 -16.65
C PHE A 574 4.36 -0.10 -17.05
N THR A 575 5.16 0.95 -16.77
CA THR A 575 6.60 1.00 -17.03
C THR A 575 7.36 1.44 -15.79
N GLU A 576 8.68 1.21 -15.80
CA GLU A 576 9.57 1.81 -14.83
C GLU A 576 9.50 3.34 -14.85
N SER A 577 9.92 3.95 -13.76
CA SER A 577 9.87 5.39 -13.58
C SER A 577 11.24 5.97 -13.27
N GLY A 578 11.53 7.12 -13.84
CA GLY A 578 12.70 7.92 -13.50
C GLY A 578 13.35 8.57 -14.73
N ILE A 579 14.15 9.60 -14.46
CA ILE A 579 15.03 10.26 -15.41
C ILE A 579 16.45 9.97 -14.98
N SER A 580 17.30 9.56 -15.91
CA SER A 580 18.72 9.28 -15.65
C SER A 580 19.59 9.80 -16.79
N ALA A 581 20.90 9.69 -16.64
CA ALA A 581 21.84 10.08 -17.68
C ALA A 581 22.57 8.87 -18.24
N VAL A 582 22.83 8.88 -19.54
CA VAL A 582 23.68 7.92 -20.24
C VAL A 582 24.87 8.65 -20.82
N VAL A 583 26.06 8.13 -20.56
CA VAL A 583 27.34 8.69 -21.00
C VAL A 583 28.19 7.63 -21.69
N PRO A 584 29.17 8.04 -22.56
CA PRO A 584 30.15 7.14 -23.16
C PRO A 584 31.04 6.50 -22.10
N VAL A 585 31.43 5.28 -22.34
CA VAL A 585 32.42 4.54 -21.54
C VAL A 585 33.84 5.02 -21.95
N LYS A 586 34.72 5.20 -20.99
CA LYS A 586 36.13 5.44 -21.26
C LYS A 586 36.79 4.23 -21.89
N ASP A 587 37.81 4.48 -22.72
CA ASP A 587 38.63 3.42 -23.29
C ASP A 587 39.18 2.50 -22.21
N ASP A 588 39.31 1.22 -22.57
CA ASP A 588 39.68 0.12 -21.67
C ASP A 588 41.06 0.35 -21.06
N ASP A 589 41.12 0.60 -19.77
CA ASP A 589 42.36 0.79 -19.00
C ASP A 589 43.34 -0.40 -19.11
N ARG A 590 42.92 -1.56 -19.61
CA ARG A 590 43.76 -2.76 -19.84
C ARG A 590 44.84 -2.57 -20.91
N LYS A 591 44.62 -1.64 -21.85
CA LYS A 591 45.60 -1.25 -22.87
C LYS A 591 46.67 -0.25 -22.36
N ASN A 592 46.59 0.11 -21.06
CA ASN A 592 47.57 1.06 -20.50
C ASN A 592 48.91 0.38 -20.28
N THR A 593 49.97 0.86 -20.93
CA THR A 593 51.36 0.37 -20.81
C THR A 593 51.88 0.26 -19.37
N TRP A 594 51.30 1.03 -18.43
CA TRP A 594 51.73 1.10 -17.03
C TRP A 594 50.71 0.43 -16.08
N ILE A 595 49.87 -0.49 -16.56
CA ILE A 595 48.80 -1.13 -15.75
C ILE A 595 49.36 -1.89 -14.54
N PHE A 596 50.56 -2.45 -14.65
CA PHE A 596 51.23 -3.19 -13.58
C PHE A 596 51.61 -2.31 -12.36
N LEU A 597 51.63 -0.97 -12.49
CA LEU A 597 51.86 -0.05 -11.36
C LEU A 597 50.58 0.28 -10.59
N LYS A 598 49.40 0.07 -11.19
CA LYS A 598 48.08 0.45 -10.61
C LYS A 598 47.64 -0.38 -9.40
N PRO A 599 48.00 -1.70 -9.25
CA PRO A 599 47.55 -2.51 -8.11
C PRO A 599 47.89 -1.93 -6.74
N LEU A 600 48.99 -1.19 -6.63
CA LEU A 600 49.45 -0.52 -5.42
C LEU A 600 49.45 0.99 -5.60
N LYS A 601 48.94 1.74 -4.60
CA LYS A 601 49.05 3.21 -4.57
C LYS A 601 50.51 3.63 -4.44
N GLY A 602 50.85 4.81 -4.94
CA GLY A 602 52.24 5.35 -4.92
C GLY A 602 52.85 5.34 -3.52
N GLU A 603 52.11 5.64 -2.48
CA GLU A 603 52.56 5.62 -1.09
C GLU A 603 52.99 4.21 -0.67
N LEU A 604 52.22 3.17 -1.09
CA LEU A 604 52.59 1.78 -0.78
C LEU A 604 53.82 1.29 -1.53
N TRP A 605 54.03 1.74 -2.78
CA TRP A 605 55.27 1.47 -3.53
C TRP A 605 56.52 2.07 -2.82
N ILE A 606 56.43 3.34 -2.38
CA ILE A 606 57.53 4.02 -1.67
C ILE A 606 57.80 3.34 -0.32
N THR A 607 56.74 3.03 0.45
CA THR A 607 56.88 2.37 1.74
C THR A 607 57.52 0.98 1.59
N THR A 608 57.04 0.19 0.61
CA THR A 608 57.60 -1.15 0.32
C THR A 608 59.06 -1.05 -0.04
N GLY A 609 59.46 -0.15 -0.93
CA GLY A 609 60.84 0.07 -1.31
C GLY A 609 61.73 0.52 -0.14
N ALA A 610 61.27 1.41 0.72
CA ALA A 610 61.97 1.85 1.91
C ALA A 610 62.19 0.70 2.90
N PHE A 611 61.20 -0.15 3.12
CA PHE A 611 61.35 -1.33 3.98
C PHE A 611 62.26 -2.39 3.38
N PHE A 612 62.33 -2.57 2.07
CA PHE A 612 63.30 -3.45 1.45
C PHE A 612 64.73 -2.99 1.78
N VAL A 613 65.06 -1.71 1.61
CA VAL A 613 66.36 -1.16 1.94
C VAL A 613 66.63 -1.27 3.44
N PHE A 614 65.61 -0.95 4.28
CA PHE A 614 65.76 -1.03 5.74
C PHE A 614 66.11 -2.46 6.22
N ILE A 615 65.34 -3.46 5.75
CA ILE A 615 65.58 -4.87 6.15
C ILE A 615 66.91 -5.36 5.66
N GLY A 616 67.35 -5.01 4.43
CA GLY A 616 68.69 -5.32 3.95
C GLY A 616 69.75 -4.72 4.83
N PHE A 617 69.60 -3.50 5.29
CA PHE A 617 70.48 -2.84 6.24
C PHE A 617 70.50 -3.56 7.60
N VAL A 618 69.32 -3.89 8.14
CA VAL A 618 69.26 -4.63 9.42
C VAL A 618 69.91 -5.98 9.35
N VAL A 619 69.72 -6.73 8.27
CA VAL A 619 70.40 -8.02 8.04
C VAL A 619 71.89 -7.84 7.91
N TRP A 620 72.33 -6.85 7.18
CA TRP A 620 73.76 -6.54 7.07
C TRP A 620 74.40 -6.21 8.43
N VAL A 621 73.74 -5.39 9.28
CA VAL A 621 74.24 -5.08 10.63
C VAL A 621 74.33 -6.31 11.50
N LEU A 622 73.34 -7.21 11.48
CA LEU A 622 73.28 -8.42 12.28
C LEU A 622 74.25 -9.52 11.84
N GLU A 623 74.51 -9.65 10.52
CA GLU A 623 75.40 -10.69 9.93
C GLU A 623 76.80 -10.24 9.71
N HIS A 624 77.08 -8.93 9.57
CA HIS A 624 78.40 -8.40 9.21
C HIS A 624 79.55 -8.86 10.10
N ARG A 625 79.31 -9.09 11.43
CA ARG A 625 80.39 -9.54 12.35
C ARG A 625 80.49 -11.06 12.39
N VAL A 626 79.51 -11.83 12.02
CA VAL A 626 79.43 -13.27 12.21
C VAL A 626 79.64 -14.03 10.89
N ASN A 627 79.22 -13.46 9.77
CA ASN A 627 79.17 -14.12 8.47
C ASN A 627 80.15 -13.49 7.49
N GLU A 628 81.03 -14.30 6.91
CA GLU A 628 82.08 -13.84 5.93
C GLU A 628 81.51 -13.35 4.60
N GLU A 629 80.32 -13.87 4.19
CA GLU A 629 79.63 -13.47 2.97
C GLU A 629 79.23 -11.98 2.99
N PHE A 630 79.01 -11.43 4.19
CA PHE A 630 78.56 -10.03 4.39
C PHE A 630 79.79 -9.09 4.68
N ARG A 631 81.05 -9.60 4.58
CA ARG A 631 82.26 -8.84 4.74
C ARG A 631 82.87 -8.49 3.35
N GLY A 632 83.73 -7.50 3.28
CA GLY A 632 84.50 -7.13 2.08
C GLY A 632 84.56 -5.62 1.86
N PRO A 633 85.01 -5.15 0.70
CA PRO A 633 85.13 -3.73 0.42
C PRO A 633 83.79 -3.04 0.41
N LYS A 634 83.70 -1.75 0.80
CA LYS A 634 82.44 -1.00 1.00
C LYS A 634 81.46 -1.12 -0.18
N ARG A 635 81.98 -1.14 -1.43
CA ARG A 635 81.11 -1.34 -2.63
C ARG A 635 80.44 -2.69 -2.67
N LYS A 636 81.09 -3.74 -2.25
CA LYS A 636 80.55 -5.10 -2.22
C LYS A 636 79.51 -5.23 -1.14
N GLN A 637 79.73 -4.59 0.03
CA GLN A 637 78.75 -4.57 1.12
C GLN A 637 77.48 -3.85 0.75
N VAL A 638 77.49 -2.70 0.09
CA VAL A 638 76.27 -1.99 -0.39
C VAL A 638 75.56 -2.82 -1.44
N GLY A 639 76.27 -3.45 -2.37
CA GLY A 639 75.71 -4.35 -3.34
C GLY A 639 74.94 -5.54 -2.68
N MET A 640 75.54 -6.11 -1.61
CA MET A 640 74.99 -7.22 -0.87
C MET A 640 73.68 -6.83 -0.16
N ILE A 641 73.55 -5.63 0.42
CA ILE A 641 72.31 -5.11 1.03
C ILE A 641 71.15 -5.11 0.03
N PHE A 642 71.42 -4.57 -1.15
CA PHE A 642 70.38 -4.50 -2.20
C PHE A 642 70.07 -5.89 -2.78
N TRP A 643 71.13 -6.67 -3.05
CA TRP A 643 70.94 -8.02 -3.60
C TRP A 643 70.22 -8.94 -2.66
N PHE A 644 70.52 -8.94 -1.36
CA PHE A 644 69.87 -9.75 -0.35
C PHE A 644 68.43 -9.34 -0.20
N SER A 645 68.16 -8.03 -0.12
CA SER A 645 66.71 -7.55 -0.01
C SER A 645 65.92 -7.97 -1.22
N PHE A 646 66.43 -7.84 -2.42
CA PHE A 646 65.76 -8.22 -3.64
C PHE A 646 65.59 -9.74 -3.76
N SER A 647 66.54 -10.56 -3.37
CA SER A 647 66.45 -12.03 -3.37
C SER A 647 65.33 -12.55 -2.44
N THR A 648 65.02 -11.80 -1.36
CA THR A 648 63.89 -12.13 -0.48
C THR A 648 62.53 -11.98 -1.16
N LEU A 649 62.37 -11.01 -2.11
CA LEU A 649 61.16 -10.78 -2.88
C LEU A 649 60.77 -11.99 -3.74
N VAL A 650 61.84 -12.65 -4.34
CA VAL A 650 61.60 -13.79 -5.24
C VAL A 650 61.85 -15.14 -4.56
N PHE A 651 61.98 -15.16 -3.23
CA PHE A 651 62.28 -16.37 -2.40
C PHE A 651 63.52 -17.14 -2.85
N ALA A 652 64.49 -16.48 -3.54
CA ALA A 652 65.70 -17.10 -4.03
C ALA A 652 66.89 -16.78 -3.13
N HIS A 653 66.83 -17.24 -1.85
CA HIS A 653 67.97 -17.07 -0.91
C HIS A 653 69.08 -18.04 -1.26
N ARG A 654 70.21 -17.56 -1.64
CA ARG A 654 71.46 -18.34 -1.84
C ARG A 654 72.44 -18.14 -0.70
N GLU A 655 72.39 -17.00 0.00
CA GLU A 655 73.30 -16.63 1.07
C GLU A 655 72.86 -17.33 2.39
N ARG A 656 73.86 -17.93 3.07
CA ARG A 656 73.61 -18.62 4.33
C ARG A 656 73.50 -17.61 5.48
N VAL A 657 72.41 -17.63 6.22
CA VAL A 657 72.18 -16.77 7.40
C VAL A 657 72.63 -17.57 8.65
N THR A 658 73.55 -17.03 9.43
CA THR A 658 74.12 -17.71 10.59
C THR A 658 73.48 -17.28 11.93
N SER A 659 73.09 -16.02 12.05
CA SER A 659 72.49 -15.45 13.28
C SER A 659 71.02 -15.83 13.48
N ASN A 660 70.63 -16.27 14.69
CA ASN A 660 69.23 -16.58 15.04
C ASN A 660 68.33 -15.33 15.02
N LEU A 661 68.86 -14.14 15.36
CA LEU A 661 68.12 -12.88 15.28
C LEU A 661 67.78 -12.53 13.83
N THR A 662 68.72 -12.73 12.93
CA THR A 662 68.51 -12.53 11.50
C THR A 662 67.44 -13.48 10.95
N ARG A 663 67.47 -14.74 11.37
CA ARG A 663 66.42 -15.72 10.99
C ARG A 663 65.07 -15.29 11.46
N PHE A 664 64.95 -14.78 12.68
CA PHE A 664 63.65 -14.29 13.22
C PHE A 664 63.17 -13.07 12.39
N VAL A 665 63.99 -12.08 12.12
CA VAL A 665 63.69 -10.92 11.29
C VAL A 665 63.25 -11.37 9.89
N LEU A 666 63.94 -12.34 9.31
CA LEU A 666 63.60 -12.88 7.99
C LEU A 666 62.29 -13.61 7.95
N ILE A 667 61.92 -14.40 8.99
CA ILE A 667 60.61 -15.07 9.05
C ILE A 667 59.47 -14.04 8.98
N VAL A 668 59.57 -12.97 9.80
CA VAL A 668 58.57 -11.91 9.80
C VAL A 668 58.55 -11.18 8.45
N TRP A 669 59.70 -10.87 7.91
CA TRP A 669 59.85 -10.17 6.63
C TRP A 669 59.29 -10.99 5.46
N VAL A 670 59.62 -12.27 5.39
CA VAL A 670 59.14 -13.19 4.34
C VAL A 670 57.61 -13.30 4.42
N PHE A 671 57.02 -13.32 5.64
CA PHE A 671 55.56 -13.29 5.82
C PHE A 671 54.95 -11.98 5.24
N VAL A 672 55.54 -10.83 5.54
CA VAL A 672 55.09 -9.54 4.99
C VAL A 672 55.18 -9.55 3.46
N VAL A 673 56.31 -10.02 2.90
CA VAL A 673 56.52 -10.13 1.44
C VAL A 673 55.50 -11.09 0.82
N LEU A 674 55.17 -12.21 1.46
CA LEU A 674 54.18 -13.18 1.01
C LEU A 674 52.79 -12.53 0.89
N VAL A 675 52.36 -11.76 1.92
CA VAL A 675 51.11 -11.05 1.92
C VAL A 675 51.06 -9.98 0.82
N LEU A 676 52.16 -9.18 0.66
CA LEU A 676 52.24 -8.15 -0.37
C LEU A 676 52.18 -8.74 -1.77
N THR A 677 52.95 -9.80 -2.05
CA THR A 677 53.00 -10.44 -3.37
C THR A 677 51.66 -11.10 -3.70
N SER A 678 51.00 -11.80 -2.73
CA SER A 678 49.69 -12.39 -2.91
C SER A 678 48.62 -11.33 -3.17
N SER A 679 48.65 -10.24 -2.40
CA SER A 679 47.68 -9.12 -2.58
C SER A 679 47.92 -8.39 -3.93
N TYR A 680 49.15 -8.19 -4.32
CA TYR A 680 49.52 -7.62 -5.64
C TYR A 680 49.00 -8.49 -6.78
N THR A 681 49.28 -9.81 -6.72
CA THR A 681 48.81 -10.77 -7.74
C THR A 681 47.29 -10.80 -7.81
N ALA A 682 46.56 -10.89 -6.67
CA ALA A 682 45.12 -10.88 -6.63
C ALA A 682 44.53 -9.59 -7.23
N SER A 683 45.09 -8.42 -6.87
CA SER A 683 44.65 -7.11 -7.39
C SER A 683 44.91 -6.97 -8.89
N LEU A 684 46.08 -7.38 -9.36
CA LEU A 684 46.44 -7.34 -10.78
C LEU A 684 45.55 -8.29 -11.60
N THR A 685 45.31 -9.50 -11.09
CA THR A 685 44.41 -10.48 -11.74
C THR A 685 43.00 -9.93 -11.84
N SER A 686 42.48 -9.35 -10.73
CA SER A 686 41.17 -8.70 -10.75
C SER A 686 41.06 -7.57 -11.79
N MET A 687 42.08 -6.72 -11.90
CA MET A 687 42.09 -5.63 -12.89
C MET A 687 42.18 -6.13 -14.33
N LEU A 688 42.84 -7.26 -14.57
CA LEU A 688 43.00 -7.82 -15.91
C LEU A 688 41.82 -8.67 -16.36
N THR A 689 41.08 -9.31 -15.38
CA THR A 689 39.96 -10.20 -15.67
C THR A 689 38.62 -9.48 -15.69
N VAL A 690 38.40 -8.47 -14.83
CA VAL A 690 37.10 -7.77 -14.73
C VAL A 690 37.11 -6.53 -15.64
N GLN A 691 36.21 -6.52 -16.62
CA GLN A 691 35.91 -5.33 -17.42
C GLN A 691 35.11 -4.34 -16.53
N GLN A 692 35.78 -3.39 -15.92
CA GLN A 692 35.09 -2.26 -15.29
C GLN A 692 34.82 -1.20 -16.35
N LEU A 693 33.55 -1.13 -16.80
CA LEU A 693 33.07 -0.05 -17.61
C LEU A 693 33.14 1.25 -16.78
N GLN A 694 34.09 2.13 -17.06
CA GLN A 694 34.20 3.39 -16.35
C GLN A 694 33.48 4.48 -17.14
N PRO A 695 32.49 5.18 -16.54
CA PRO A 695 31.86 6.30 -17.20
C PRO A 695 32.82 7.47 -17.42
N THR A 696 32.62 8.22 -18.50
CA THR A 696 33.38 9.44 -18.75
C THR A 696 33.10 10.52 -17.73
N ILE A 697 31.88 10.52 -17.19
CA ILE A 697 31.34 11.46 -16.21
C ILE A 697 30.55 10.65 -15.16
N THR A 698 30.73 10.95 -13.89
CA THR A 698 30.12 10.17 -12.78
C THR A 698 28.90 10.84 -12.15
N ASP A 699 28.77 12.18 -12.29
CA ASP A 699 27.67 12.94 -11.69
C ASP A 699 27.08 13.94 -12.69
N LEU A 700 25.77 14.15 -12.61
CA LEU A 700 25.02 15.17 -13.37
C LEU A 700 25.54 16.60 -13.11
N ASN A 701 25.99 16.87 -11.88
CA ASN A 701 26.58 18.17 -11.53
C ASN A 701 27.88 18.46 -12.28
N ASP A 702 28.61 17.44 -12.66
CA ASP A 702 29.85 17.60 -13.46
C ASP A 702 29.52 18.00 -14.89
N LEU A 703 28.37 17.55 -15.46
CA LEU A 703 27.87 17.99 -16.76
C LEU A 703 27.61 19.51 -16.78
N ILE A 704 27.00 20.01 -15.70
CA ILE A 704 26.67 21.44 -15.54
C ILE A 704 27.96 22.25 -15.39
N LYS A 705 28.90 21.83 -14.52
CA LYS A 705 30.17 22.52 -14.25
C LYS A 705 31.06 22.58 -15.48
N ASN A 706 31.11 21.48 -16.22
CA ASN A 706 31.95 21.36 -17.41
C ASN A 706 31.31 22.04 -18.64
N GLY A 707 30.05 22.50 -18.56
CA GLY A 707 29.35 23.14 -19.65
C GLY A 707 29.11 22.23 -20.85
N GLU A 708 28.90 20.93 -20.60
CA GLU A 708 28.69 19.92 -21.64
C GLU A 708 27.34 20.10 -22.34
N TYR A 709 27.26 19.73 -23.60
CA TYR A 709 25.98 19.65 -24.32
C TYR A 709 25.25 18.38 -23.90
N VAL A 710 23.94 18.51 -23.65
CA VAL A 710 23.08 17.41 -23.21
C VAL A 710 21.97 17.18 -24.21
N GLY A 711 21.75 15.90 -24.57
CA GLY A 711 20.68 15.45 -25.42
C GLY A 711 19.43 15.02 -24.61
N TYR A 712 18.25 15.29 -25.14
CA TYR A 712 16.96 14.85 -24.62
C TYR A 712 16.00 14.54 -25.77
N GLN A 713 14.92 13.77 -25.47
CA GLN A 713 13.92 13.42 -26.48
C GLN A 713 13.06 14.63 -26.87
N GLU A 714 12.83 14.79 -28.16
CA GLU A 714 11.97 15.84 -28.71
C GLU A 714 10.52 15.66 -28.23
N GLY A 715 9.85 16.76 -27.81
CA GLY A 715 8.48 16.71 -27.26
C GLY A 715 8.36 16.21 -25.83
N SER A 716 9.48 15.80 -25.19
CA SER A 716 9.47 15.32 -23.80
C SER A 716 9.48 16.47 -22.79
N PHE A 717 8.82 16.27 -21.65
CA PHE A 717 8.86 17.18 -20.49
C PHE A 717 10.25 17.26 -19.83
N VAL A 718 11.18 16.36 -20.18
CA VAL A 718 12.56 16.32 -19.66
C VAL A 718 13.27 17.66 -19.88
N LYS A 719 12.96 18.37 -20.98
CA LYS A 719 13.47 19.72 -21.24
C LYS A 719 13.22 20.69 -20.09
N ASP A 720 11.99 20.68 -19.54
CA ASP A 720 11.63 21.58 -18.46
C ASP A 720 12.24 21.13 -17.12
N VAL A 721 12.39 19.84 -16.92
CA VAL A 721 13.14 19.29 -15.77
C VAL A 721 14.61 19.73 -15.82
N LEU A 722 15.26 19.66 -16.98
CA LEU A 722 16.64 20.10 -17.16
C LEU A 722 16.81 21.60 -16.89
N LYS A 723 15.86 22.44 -17.32
CA LYS A 723 15.86 23.87 -16.97
C LYS A 723 15.74 24.10 -15.45
N HIS A 724 14.87 23.34 -14.77
CA HIS A 724 14.74 23.41 -13.30
C HIS A 724 16.01 22.97 -12.60
N MET A 725 16.77 22.02 -13.16
CA MET A 725 18.08 21.59 -12.69
C MET A 725 19.20 22.59 -13.00
N LYS A 726 18.87 23.76 -13.57
CA LYS A 726 19.81 24.83 -13.93
C LYS A 726 20.77 24.50 -15.11
N PHE A 727 20.35 23.63 -16.02
CA PHE A 727 21.06 23.48 -17.29
C PHE A 727 20.80 24.70 -18.17
N ASP A 728 21.86 25.19 -18.84
CA ASP A 728 21.74 26.28 -19.79
C ASP A 728 20.93 25.84 -21.04
N SER A 729 19.88 26.57 -21.37
CA SER A 729 19.00 26.25 -22.52
C SER A 729 19.75 26.21 -23.85
N SER A 730 20.87 26.92 -24.00
CA SER A 730 21.72 26.91 -25.19
C SER A 730 22.51 25.60 -25.35
N LYS A 731 22.64 24.83 -24.27
CA LYS A 731 23.36 23.55 -24.22
C LYS A 731 22.46 22.32 -24.35
N LEU A 732 21.13 22.54 -24.44
CA LEU A 732 20.15 21.48 -24.58
C LEU A 732 19.85 21.22 -26.06
N ARG A 733 19.97 19.95 -26.49
CA ARG A 733 19.71 19.51 -27.87
C ARG A 733 18.67 18.41 -27.90
N ASN A 734 17.65 18.55 -28.74
CA ASN A 734 16.60 17.55 -28.95
C ASN A 734 16.99 16.57 -30.07
N TYR A 735 16.54 15.33 -29.88
CA TYR A 735 16.72 14.23 -30.82
C TYR A 735 15.46 13.37 -30.88
N SER A 736 15.22 12.73 -32.02
CA SER A 736 14.00 11.95 -32.24
C SER A 736 14.24 10.46 -32.33
N THR A 737 15.48 10.01 -32.67
CA THR A 737 15.81 8.61 -32.91
C THR A 737 16.97 8.13 -32.02
N LEU A 738 17.07 6.80 -31.83
CA LEU A 738 18.18 6.18 -31.09
C LEU A 738 19.50 6.31 -31.86
N GLU A 739 19.44 6.34 -33.18
CA GLU A 739 20.57 6.54 -34.08
C GLU A 739 21.16 7.93 -33.90
N ASP A 740 20.31 8.97 -33.84
CA ASP A 740 20.73 10.34 -33.57
C ASP A 740 21.44 10.48 -32.23
N TYR A 741 20.95 9.77 -31.20
CA TYR A 741 21.59 9.71 -29.90
C TYR A 741 23.01 9.10 -29.99
N ASN A 742 23.14 7.95 -30.65
CA ASN A 742 24.44 7.29 -30.83
C ASN A 742 25.42 8.18 -31.60
N ASP A 743 24.97 8.83 -32.68
CA ASP A 743 25.82 9.69 -33.49
C ASP A 743 26.25 10.95 -32.75
N ALA A 744 25.34 11.56 -31.99
CA ALA A 744 25.63 12.74 -31.18
C ALA A 744 26.59 12.44 -30.03
N LEU A 745 26.41 11.33 -29.31
CA LEU A 745 27.32 10.88 -28.25
C LEU A 745 28.71 10.50 -28.80
N SER A 746 28.76 9.85 -29.98
CA SER A 746 30.01 9.43 -30.61
C SER A 746 30.87 10.63 -31.03
N ARG A 747 30.25 11.74 -31.46
CA ARG A 747 30.94 13.00 -31.78
C ARG A 747 31.46 13.71 -30.53
N GLY A 748 30.76 13.58 -29.42
CA GLY A 748 31.09 14.26 -28.16
C GLY A 748 30.86 15.76 -28.20
N SER A 749 30.76 16.41 -27.04
CA SER A 749 30.47 17.84 -26.88
C SER A 749 31.45 18.75 -27.63
N LYS A 750 32.75 18.40 -27.71
CA LYS A 750 33.78 19.20 -28.31
C LYS A 750 33.68 19.24 -29.84
N ASN A 751 33.15 18.23 -30.46
CA ASN A 751 33.03 18.07 -31.92
C ASN A 751 31.60 18.30 -32.44
N GLY A 752 30.80 19.11 -31.72
CA GLY A 752 29.44 19.45 -32.12
C GLY A 752 28.40 18.38 -31.82
N GLY A 753 28.72 17.36 -31.01
CA GLY A 753 27.81 16.36 -30.46
C GLY A 753 27.36 16.73 -29.05
N ILE A 754 27.16 15.70 -28.19
CA ILE A 754 26.71 15.81 -26.79
C ILE A 754 27.61 14.98 -25.87
N GLY A 755 27.70 15.39 -24.61
CA GLY A 755 28.46 14.67 -23.57
C GLY A 755 27.63 13.61 -22.85
N ALA A 756 26.31 13.81 -22.79
CA ALA A 756 25.36 12.89 -22.16
C ALA A 756 23.97 12.98 -22.80
N ILE A 757 23.19 11.89 -22.68
CA ILE A 757 21.75 11.89 -22.89
C ILE A 757 21.09 11.86 -21.52
N ILE A 758 20.10 12.73 -21.29
CA ILE A 758 19.26 12.69 -20.10
C ILE A 758 17.82 12.49 -20.57
N ASP A 759 17.25 11.37 -20.21
CA ASP A 759 15.90 10.99 -20.64
C ASP A 759 15.23 10.05 -19.61
N GLU A 760 14.00 9.65 -19.90
CA GLU A 760 13.27 8.70 -19.08
C GLU A 760 13.84 7.28 -19.22
N LEU A 761 13.85 6.53 -18.11
CA LEU A 761 14.42 5.19 -18.01
C LEU A 761 13.98 4.22 -19.12
N PRO A 762 12.70 4.16 -19.54
CA PRO A 762 12.30 3.24 -20.60
C PRO A 762 13.03 3.48 -21.92
N TYR A 763 13.23 4.75 -22.30
CA TYR A 763 13.97 5.10 -23.53
C TYR A 763 15.48 4.85 -23.40
N LEU A 764 16.04 5.17 -22.23
CA LEU A 764 17.46 4.91 -21.95
C LEU A 764 17.77 3.41 -21.95
N ARG A 765 16.89 2.57 -21.41
CA ARG A 765 17.05 1.11 -21.50
C ARG A 765 16.98 0.60 -22.92
N LEU A 766 16.02 1.10 -23.72
CA LEU A 766 15.96 0.78 -25.14
C LEU A 766 17.25 1.14 -25.88
N PHE A 767 17.81 2.31 -25.58
CA PHE A 767 19.09 2.77 -26.14
C PHE A 767 20.24 1.88 -25.69
N LEU A 768 20.35 1.57 -24.39
CA LEU A 768 21.43 0.74 -23.85
C LEU A 768 21.37 -0.70 -24.34
N ASN A 769 20.17 -1.29 -24.52
CA ASN A 769 20.04 -2.62 -25.08
C ASN A 769 20.51 -2.70 -26.55
N LYS A 770 20.38 -1.59 -27.28
CA LYS A 770 20.91 -1.52 -28.66
C LYS A 770 22.42 -1.26 -28.72
N TYR A 771 22.99 -0.48 -27.78
CA TYR A 771 24.36 0.00 -27.78
C TYR A 771 25.13 -0.32 -26.47
N CYS A 772 24.91 -1.52 -25.92
CA CYS A 772 25.26 -1.95 -24.57
C CYS A 772 26.73 -1.81 -24.12
N ARG A 773 27.71 -1.85 -25.02
CA ARG A 773 29.13 -1.77 -24.66
C ARG A 773 29.74 -0.37 -24.79
N LYS A 774 29.06 0.53 -25.46
CA LYS A 774 29.56 1.87 -25.74
C LYS A 774 29.18 2.90 -24.68
N TYR A 775 28.10 2.65 -23.99
CA TYR A 775 27.48 3.62 -23.10
C TYR A 775 27.06 2.98 -21.79
N ILE A 776 27.00 3.78 -20.74
CA ILE A 776 26.61 3.36 -19.39
C ILE A 776 25.68 4.40 -18.76
N MET A 777 24.73 3.93 -17.97
CA MET A 777 23.87 4.80 -17.17
C MET A 777 24.62 5.28 -15.94
N VAL A 778 24.53 6.58 -15.62
CA VAL A 778 25.22 7.23 -14.50
C VAL A 778 24.34 8.18 -13.73
N GLY A 779 24.73 8.45 -12.48
CA GLY A 779 24.08 9.41 -11.60
C GLY A 779 22.86 8.85 -10.87
N GLN A 780 22.23 9.71 -10.07
CA GLN A 780 21.00 9.37 -9.35
C GLN A 780 19.82 9.44 -10.30
N THR A 781 18.92 8.47 -10.20
CA THR A 781 17.66 8.50 -10.93
C THR A 781 16.68 9.46 -10.27
N TYR A 782 16.24 10.48 -10.98
CA TYR A 782 15.15 11.34 -10.55
C TYR A 782 13.81 10.61 -10.77
N LYS A 783 13.11 10.33 -9.69
CA LYS A 783 11.86 9.56 -9.73
C LYS A 783 10.76 10.31 -10.48
N THR A 784 10.17 9.67 -11.46
CA THR A 784 8.89 10.02 -12.10
C THR A 784 7.89 8.92 -11.83
N ALA A 785 6.64 9.08 -12.25
CA ALA A 785 5.62 8.06 -12.02
C ALA A 785 5.51 7.01 -13.15
N GLY A 786 6.32 7.08 -14.21
CA GLY A 786 6.27 6.16 -15.36
C GLY A 786 5.16 6.48 -16.35
N PHE A 787 4.90 5.55 -17.30
CA PHE A 787 3.85 5.71 -18.31
C PHE A 787 2.54 5.12 -17.83
N GLY A 788 1.44 5.87 -17.98
CA GLY A 788 0.09 5.43 -17.65
C GLY A 788 -0.92 5.81 -18.74
N PHE A 789 -2.04 5.11 -18.78
CA PHE A 789 -3.16 5.46 -19.65
C PHE A 789 -3.95 6.61 -19.05
N VAL A 790 -4.49 7.46 -19.92
CA VAL A 790 -5.17 8.69 -19.52
C VAL A 790 -6.67 8.56 -19.71
N PHE A 791 -7.44 8.99 -18.71
CA PHE A 791 -8.90 8.99 -18.70
C PHE A 791 -9.45 10.34 -18.23
N PRO A 792 -10.72 10.65 -18.50
CA PRO A 792 -11.37 11.82 -17.94
C PRO A 792 -11.38 11.80 -16.41
N LYS A 793 -11.35 12.98 -15.82
CA LYS A 793 -11.39 13.13 -14.35
C LYS A 793 -12.60 12.43 -13.75
N GLY A 794 -12.39 11.59 -12.73
CA GLY A 794 -13.44 10.81 -12.07
C GLY A 794 -13.94 9.61 -12.88
N SER A 795 -13.20 9.15 -13.88
CA SER A 795 -13.60 7.99 -14.69
C SER A 795 -13.65 6.71 -13.85
N PRO A 796 -14.77 5.98 -13.84
CA PRO A 796 -14.90 4.71 -13.10
C PRO A 796 -14.07 3.56 -13.68
N LEU A 797 -13.53 3.73 -14.91
CA LEU A 797 -12.64 2.76 -15.56
C LEU A 797 -11.24 2.72 -14.94
N VAL A 798 -10.76 3.83 -14.37
CA VAL A 798 -9.38 3.95 -13.88
C VAL A 798 -9.03 2.88 -12.82
N PRO A 799 -9.85 2.62 -11.79
CA PRO A 799 -9.55 1.57 -10.81
C PRO A 799 -9.51 0.16 -11.41
N ASP A 800 -10.47 -0.18 -12.29
CA ASP A 800 -10.54 -1.51 -12.91
C ASP A 800 -9.37 -1.75 -13.86
N ILE A 801 -9.07 -0.77 -14.71
CA ILE A 801 -7.92 -0.82 -15.63
C ILE A 801 -6.61 -0.85 -14.85
N SER A 802 -6.49 -0.09 -13.74
CA SER A 802 -5.30 -0.11 -12.89
C SER A 802 -5.07 -1.48 -12.24
N ARG A 803 -6.13 -2.17 -11.81
CA ARG A 803 -6.04 -3.54 -11.30
C ARG A 803 -5.61 -4.52 -12.40
N ALA A 804 -6.21 -4.41 -13.57
CA ALA A 804 -5.86 -5.22 -14.72
C ALA A 804 -4.40 -4.98 -15.19
N ILE A 805 -3.90 -3.74 -15.08
CA ILE A 805 -2.47 -3.45 -15.32
C ILE A 805 -1.58 -4.24 -14.36
N LEU A 806 -1.90 -4.29 -13.06
CA LEU A 806 -1.12 -5.07 -12.09
C LEU A 806 -1.11 -6.56 -12.44
N GLU A 807 -2.26 -7.13 -12.76
CA GLU A 807 -2.37 -8.53 -13.19
C GLU A 807 -1.53 -8.83 -14.46
N VAL A 808 -1.56 -7.93 -15.44
CA VAL A 808 -0.76 -8.06 -16.68
C VAL A 808 0.74 -7.91 -16.39
N MET A 809 1.13 -7.00 -15.47
CA MET A 809 2.52 -6.79 -15.09
C MET A 809 3.11 -7.96 -14.31
N GLU A 810 2.32 -8.60 -13.44
CA GLU A 810 2.72 -9.79 -12.69
C GLU A 810 2.71 -11.06 -13.56
N GLY A 811 2.04 -11.02 -14.69
CA GLY A 811 1.90 -12.13 -15.64
C GLY A 811 3.11 -12.32 -16.56
N LYS A 812 3.14 -13.47 -17.26
CA LYS A 812 4.16 -13.76 -18.29
C LYS A 812 4.13 -12.80 -19.47
N PHE A 813 2.96 -12.24 -19.77
CA PHE A 813 2.77 -11.34 -20.93
C PHE A 813 3.74 -10.16 -20.92
N MET A 814 3.97 -9.53 -19.77
CA MET A 814 4.84 -8.36 -19.66
C MET A 814 6.29 -8.70 -19.98
N ASN A 815 6.79 -9.84 -19.48
CA ASN A 815 8.13 -10.31 -19.77
C ASN A 815 8.30 -10.62 -21.28
N ASP A 816 7.32 -11.28 -21.89
CA ASP A 816 7.34 -11.60 -23.31
C ASP A 816 7.26 -10.32 -24.17
N ALA A 817 6.47 -9.34 -23.75
CA ALA A 817 6.35 -8.05 -24.44
C ALA A 817 7.65 -7.24 -24.34
N ILE A 818 8.25 -7.15 -23.15
CA ILE A 818 9.55 -6.50 -22.94
C ILE A 818 10.61 -7.16 -23.82
N GLN A 819 10.70 -8.47 -23.82
CA GLN A 819 11.65 -9.21 -24.65
C GLN A 819 11.43 -8.95 -26.16
N ARG A 820 10.18 -8.89 -26.60
CA ARG A 820 9.83 -8.63 -28.02
C ARG A 820 10.23 -7.23 -28.50
N TYR A 821 10.00 -6.20 -27.67
CA TYR A 821 10.20 -4.80 -28.07
C TYR A 821 11.58 -4.24 -27.70
N PHE A 822 12.19 -4.74 -26.62
CA PHE A 822 13.48 -4.27 -26.13
C PHE A 822 14.62 -5.26 -26.35
N GLY A 823 14.35 -6.54 -26.61
CA GLY A 823 15.34 -7.61 -26.71
C GLY A 823 15.78 -8.14 -25.34
N ASN A 824 16.56 -9.21 -25.32
CA ASN A 824 17.15 -9.75 -24.09
C ASN A 824 18.40 -8.97 -23.71
N GLU A 825 18.62 -8.72 -22.43
CA GLU A 825 19.92 -8.20 -21.91
C GLU A 825 21.09 -9.14 -22.29
N THR A 826 20.81 -10.44 -22.44
CA THR A 826 21.75 -11.47 -22.88
C THR A 826 22.10 -11.41 -24.38
N ASP A 827 21.29 -10.76 -25.21
CA ASP A 827 21.58 -10.58 -26.64
C ASP A 827 22.82 -9.70 -26.90
N CYS A 828 23.20 -8.90 -25.92
CA CYS A 828 24.47 -8.15 -25.94
C CYS A 828 25.70 -9.04 -25.77
N GLU A 829 25.57 -10.17 -25.10
CA GLU A 829 26.66 -11.15 -24.95
C GLU A 829 26.77 -12.10 -26.15
N GLN A 830 25.68 -12.35 -26.86
CA GLN A 830 25.61 -13.34 -27.94
C GLN A 830 25.82 -12.78 -29.35
N LYS A 831 25.53 -11.49 -29.62
CA LYS A 831 25.64 -10.90 -30.97
C LYS A 831 27.06 -10.77 -31.52
N ASP A 832 28.07 -10.79 -30.67
CA ASP A 832 29.49 -10.70 -31.10
C ASP A 832 30.21 -12.05 -31.08
N GLY A 833 29.57 -13.20 -31.10
CA GLY A 833 30.19 -14.51 -31.36
C GLY A 833 31.45 -14.84 -30.54
N MET A 834 31.82 -14.01 -29.59
CA MET A 834 32.91 -14.24 -28.67
C MET A 834 32.28 -14.78 -27.37
N ALA A 835 32.33 -16.11 -27.27
CA ALA A 835 32.42 -16.76 -25.96
C ALA A 835 33.31 -15.90 -25.03
N ILE A 836 33.08 -15.99 -23.73
CA ILE A 836 34.01 -15.54 -22.69
C ILE A 836 35.34 -16.26 -22.97
N THR A 837 36.01 -15.90 -24.05
CA THR A 837 37.43 -16.15 -24.20
C THR A 837 38.06 -15.18 -23.22
N SER A 838 38.61 -15.73 -22.15
CA SER A 838 39.61 -14.99 -21.38
C SER A 838 40.53 -14.36 -22.43
N ASP A 839 40.38 -13.03 -22.62
CA ASP A 839 41.24 -12.29 -23.55
C ASP A 839 42.69 -12.66 -23.18
N SER A 840 43.40 -13.34 -24.08
CA SER A 840 44.78 -13.67 -23.90
C SER A 840 45.53 -12.39 -23.58
N LEU A 841 46.38 -12.40 -22.54
CA LEU A 841 47.14 -11.24 -22.13
C LEU A 841 47.94 -10.71 -23.31
N THR A 842 47.69 -9.48 -23.72
CA THR A 842 48.30 -8.87 -24.89
C THR A 842 49.64 -8.22 -24.51
N LEU A 843 50.55 -8.08 -25.49
CA LEU A 843 51.85 -7.41 -25.31
C LEU A 843 51.70 -5.97 -24.81
N ASP A 844 50.60 -5.29 -25.15
CA ASP A 844 50.35 -3.90 -24.76
C ASP A 844 50.24 -3.72 -23.23
N SER A 845 49.70 -4.68 -22.51
CA SER A 845 49.60 -4.68 -21.04
C SER A 845 50.97 -4.85 -20.33
N PHE A 846 51.96 -5.45 -20.99
CA PHE A 846 53.27 -5.73 -20.43
C PHE A 846 54.42 -4.96 -21.11
N LYS A 847 54.10 -4.17 -22.13
CA LYS A 847 55.09 -3.39 -22.90
C LYS A 847 55.94 -2.50 -22.02
N GLY A 848 55.39 -1.86 -20.97
CA GLY A 848 56.14 -1.06 -20.01
C GLY A 848 57.16 -1.85 -19.19
N LEU A 849 56.83 -3.10 -18.81
CA LEU A 849 57.71 -3.98 -18.07
C LEU A 849 58.92 -4.42 -18.93
N PHE A 850 58.66 -4.81 -20.18
CA PHE A 850 59.73 -5.16 -21.12
C PHE A 850 60.59 -3.93 -21.49
N LEU A 851 60.00 -2.75 -21.55
CA LEU A 851 60.73 -1.51 -21.78
C LEU A 851 61.67 -1.22 -20.62
N ILE A 852 61.26 -1.35 -19.36
CA ILE A 852 62.15 -1.19 -18.19
C ILE A 852 63.31 -2.21 -18.23
N ALA A 853 62.98 -3.50 -18.45
CA ALA A 853 64.00 -4.54 -18.52
C ALA A 853 64.98 -4.30 -19.66
N GLY A 854 64.49 -3.89 -20.84
CA GLY A 854 65.39 -3.58 -21.98
C GLY A 854 66.27 -2.37 -21.75
N VAL A 855 65.71 -1.29 -21.17
CA VAL A 855 66.49 -0.09 -20.84
C VAL A 855 67.60 -0.39 -19.77
N THR A 856 67.26 -1.12 -18.72
CA THR A 856 68.17 -1.48 -17.64
C THR A 856 69.32 -2.40 -18.13
N ALA A 857 68.98 -3.44 -18.90
CA ALA A 857 69.98 -4.33 -19.49
C ALA A 857 70.83 -3.61 -20.51
N GLY A 858 70.25 -2.77 -21.40
CA GLY A 858 70.98 -1.98 -22.38
C GLY A 858 71.94 -0.96 -21.73
N SER A 859 71.44 -0.28 -20.64
CA SER A 859 72.29 0.67 -19.92
C SER A 859 73.47 0.00 -19.21
N ALA A 860 73.21 -1.20 -18.62
CA ALA A 860 74.26 -1.99 -17.99
C ALA A 860 75.33 -2.43 -19.00
N LEU A 861 74.91 -2.90 -20.18
CA LEU A 861 75.77 -3.23 -21.27
C LEU A 861 76.56 -2.00 -21.76
N LEU A 862 75.95 -0.86 -21.91
CA LEU A 862 76.56 0.39 -22.32
C LEU A 862 77.64 0.86 -21.30
N ILE A 863 77.26 0.83 -20.01
CA ILE A 863 78.17 1.17 -18.92
C ILE A 863 79.39 0.21 -18.93
N PHE A 864 79.14 -1.08 -19.05
CA PHE A 864 80.16 -2.09 -19.12
C PHE A 864 81.12 -1.81 -20.32
N PHE A 865 80.57 -1.56 -21.51
CA PHE A 865 81.27 -1.29 -22.72
C PHE A 865 82.08 0.00 -22.60
N LEU A 866 81.51 1.06 -22.03
CA LEU A 866 82.23 2.30 -21.76
C LEU A 866 83.44 2.11 -20.79
N ILE A 867 83.24 1.34 -19.69
CA ILE A 867 84.26 1.02 -18.72
C ILE A 867 85.33 0.18 -19.38
N PHE A 868 84.96 -0.80 -20.22
CA PHE A 868 85.89 -1.67 -20.95
C PHE A 868 86.67 -0.89 -21.96
N LEU A 869 86.04 0.01 -22.73
CA LEU A 869 86.78 0.91 -23.65
C LEU A 869 87.69 1.87 -22.90
N TYR A 870 87.33 2.43 -21.79
CA TYR A 870 88.13 3.30 -20.94
C TYR A 870 89.36 2.59 -20.36
N GLN A 871 89.20 1.35 -19.91
CA GLN A 871 90.29 0.50 -19.43
C GLN A 871 91.29 0.14 -20.52
N ASN A 872 90.79 -0.05 -21.77
CA ASN A 872 91.58 -0.40 -22.94
C ASN A 872 91.86 0.80 -23.92
N ARG A 873 91.85 2.06 -23.39
CA ARG A 873 92.02 3.29 -24.21
C ARG A 873 93.29 3.34 -24.98
N GLU A 874 94.38 2.67 -24.52
CA GLU A 874 95.62 2.62 -25.22
C GLU A 874 95.56 1.92 -26.59
N ILE A 875 94.68 0.91 -26.73
CA ILE A 875 94.38 0.20 -28.00
C ILE A 875 93.59 1.06 -28.97
N LEU A 876 92.82 2.02 -28.47
CA LEU A 876 92.00 2.93 -29.28
C LEU A 876 92.84 4.04 -29.88
N THR A 877 94.05 4.40 -29.25
CA THR A 877 94.92 5.51 -29.68
C THR A 877 95.98 5.11 -30.68
N THR A 878 96.15 3.79 -31.03
CA THR A 878 97.01 3.33 -32.09
C THR A 878 96.55 3.66 -33.50
N ASP A 879 97.42 3.98 -34.43
CA ASP A 879 97.09 4.42 -35.82
C ASP A 879 96.66 3.29 -36.76
N ASP A 880 96.12 2.22 -36.28
CA ASP A 880 95.66 1.05 -36.99
C ASP A 880 94.25 1.23 -37.58
N SER A 881 93.87 0.47 -38.60
CA SER A 881 92.52 0.49 -39.20
C SER A 881 91.46 0.04 -38.23
N ILE A 882 90.19 0.56 -38.31
CA ILE A 882 89.05 0.32 -37.41
C ILE A 882 88.79 -1.16 -37.23
N LEU A 883 88.92 -1.99 -38.23
CA LEU A 883 88.70 -3.44 -38.19
C LEU A 883 89.78 -4.17 -37.34
N ARG A 884 91.09 -3.70 -37.38
CA ARG A 884 92.12 -4.23 -36.51
C ARG A 884 91.99 -3.84 -35.08
N LYS A 885 91.57 -2.58 -34.80
CA LYS A 885 91.18 -2.13 -33.44
C LYS A 885 90.09 -2.93 -32.86
N LEU A 886 88.98 -3.21 -33.61
CA LEU A 886 87.85 -4.05 -33.20
C LEU A 886 88.28 -5.51 -32.96
N SER A 887 89.13 -6.07 -33.80
CA SER A 887 89.68 -7.40 -33.62
C SER A 887 90.56 -7.52 -32.39
N ALA A 888 91.40 -6.51 -32.12
CA ALA A 888 92.26 -6.46 -30.92
C ALA A 888 91.43 -6.32 -29.64
N ILE A 889 90.41 -5.48 -29.63
CA ILE A 889 89.42 -5.32 -28.52
C ILE A 889 88.61 -6.63 -28.26
N ALA A 890 88.16 -7.31 -29.31
CA ALA A 890 87.50 -8.59 -29.24
C ALA A 890 88.42 -9.70 -28.68
N LYS A 891 89.75 -9.66 -29.07
CA LYS A 891 90.72 -10.59 -28.57
C LYS A 891 91.06 -10.39 -27.08
N VAL A 892 91.16 -9.17 -26.62
CA VAL A 892 91.30 -8.82 -25.20
C VAL A 892 90.09 -9.20 -24.40
N PHE A 893 88.87 -9.05 -24.97
CA PHE A 893 87.65 -9.48 -24.33
C PHE A 893 87.58 -11.02 -24.11
N VAL A 894 88.16 -11.80 -25.05
CA VAL A 894 88.14 -13.28 -24.95
C VAL A 894 89.35 -13.76 -24.07
N GLU A 895 90.52 -13.14 -24.17
CA GLU A 895 91.71 -13.56 -23.42
C GLU A 895 91.61 -13.23 -21.90
N GLU A 896 90.89 -12.20 -21.49
CA GLU A 896 90.76 -11.89 -20.07
C GLU A 896 89.96 -12.97 -19.29
N LYS A 897 89.18 -13.81 -19.95
CA LYS A 897 88.47 -14.94 -19.35
C LYS A 897 89.43 -16.08 -18.97
N ASP A 898 90.59 -16.24 -19.69
CA ASP A 898 91.54 -17.29 -19.40
C ASP A 898 92.52 -16.93 -18.25
N LYS A 899 92.65 -15.64 -17.96
CA LYS A 899 93.51 -15.21 -16.81
C LYS A 899 92.82 -15.27 -15.48
N CYS A 900 91.49 -15.22 -15.44
CA CYS A 900 90.73 -15.41 -14.20
C CYS A 900 90.63 -16.88 -13.75
N SER A 901 90.77 -17.85 -14.66
CA SER A 901 90.72 -19.27 -14.33
C SER A 901 92.12 -19.85 -13.91
N SER A 902 93.22 -19.10 -14.07
CA SER A 902 94.54 -19.58 -13.71
C SER A 902 95.16 -18.96 -12.41
N LEU A 903 94.37 -18.15 -11.68
CA LEU A 903 94.78 -17.53 -10.40
C LEU A 903 94.23 -18.12 -9.15
N GLU A 904 93.40 -19.24 -9.28
CA GLU A 904 92.83 -19.98 -8.09
C GLU A 904 93.53 -21.30 -7.81
N ILE A 905 94.78 -21.62 -8.38
CA ILE A 905 95.49 -22.77 -8.02
C ILE A 905 96.98 -22.31 -7.64
N LEU A 906 97.14 -21.78 -6.48
CA LEU A 906 98.39 -21.80 -5.67
C LEU A 906 98.01 -21.20 -4.30
N ASP A 907 98.17 -22.10 -3.33
CA ASP A 907 98.37 -22.05 -1.88
C ASP A 907 97.09 -22.49 -1.14
N ASP A 908 97.16 -23.61 -0.39
CA ASP A 908 98.18 -24.17 0.49
C ASP A 908 97.87 -25.65 0.72
N GLY A 909 98.97 -26.39 0.83
CA GLY A 909 98.98 -27.75 1.13
C GLY A 909 98.82 -28.09 2.64
N ALA A 910 98.56 -29.32 2.82
CA ALA A 910 98.87 -30.16 3.96
C ALA A 910 97.66 -30.69 4.81
N LYS A 911 97.73 -32.04 4.68
CA LYS A 911 97.28 -33.09 5.74
C LYS A 911 95.73 -33.21 5.92
N SER A 912 95.24 -34.38 5.88
CA SER A 912 95.65 -35.79 5.89
C SER A 912 94.36 -36.61 5.61
N GLN A 913 94.61 -37.69 4.96
CA GLN A 913 93.70 -38.85 4.65
C GLN A 913 93.20 -39.58 5.93
N PRO A 914 92.51 -40.66 5.82
CA PRO A 914 91.50 -41.14 4.86
C PRO A 914 90.29 -41.84 5.50
N THR A 915 89.31 -42.19 4.82
CA THR A 915 88.80 -43.56 4.61
C THR A 915 87.54 -43.63 3.71
N THR A 916 87.68 -44.49 2.80
CA THR A 916 86.80 -45.07 1.83
C THR A 916 85.75 -45.98 2.40
N PRO A 917 84.90 -46.64 1.65
CA PRO A 917 83.93 -46.33 0.60
C PRO A 917 82.64 -47.05 0.79
N PHE A 918 81.64 -46.83 0.01
CA PHE A 918 80.82 -47.89 -0.59
C PHE A 918 79.94 -47.41 -1.76
N ALA A 919 80.13 -48.13 -2.78
CA ALA A 919 79.50 -48.10 -4.10
C ALA A 919 78.06 -48.48 -4.06
N ALA A 920 77.29 -47.98 -5.02
CA ALA A 920 76.76 -48.79 -6.11
C ALA A 920 75.75 -47.94 -6.92
N SER A 921 76.00 -47.84 -8.21
CA SER A 921 75.09 -47.63 -9.27
C SER A 921 74.44 -48.99 -9.60
N PRO A 922 73.65 -49.07 -10.67
CA PRO A 922 72.54 -48.32 -11.25
C PRO A 922 71.34 -49.23 -11.46
N GLU A 923 70.25 -48.70 -11.95
CA GLU A 923 69.42 -49.42 -12.96
C GLU A 923 68.14 -48.65 -13.35
N THR A 924 68.02 -48.32 -14.62
CA THR A 924 67.06 -48.62 -15.65
C THR A 924 65.68 -48.04 -15.52
N LEU A 925 65.39 -47.17 -16.49
CA LEU A 925 64.04 -46.89 -17.10
C LEU A 925 63.43 -48.20 -17.60
N PRO A 926 62.03 -48.24 -17.62
CA PRO A 926 61.43 -48.10 -18.95
C PRO A 926 60.06 -47.46 -19.01
N ASN A 927 59.92 -46.70 -20.11
CA ASN A 927 58.75 -46.55 -20.98
C ASN A 927 57.30 -46.34 -20.47
N LEU A 928 56.73 -45.26 -21.02
CA LEU A 928 55.35 -44.85 -21.27
C LEU A 928 54.40 -46.02 -21.69
N PRO A 929 53.03 -45.82 -21.50
CA PRO A 929 52.30 -45.10 -22.52
C PRO A 929 51.19 -44.14 -21.98
N SER A 930 50.89 -43.22 -22.88
CA SER A 930 49.80 -42.25 -22.88
C SER A 930 48.40 -42.79 -22.56
N GLN A 931 47.62 -42.08 -21.75
CA GLN A 931 46.17 -41.93 -21.94
C GLN A 931 45.65 -40.72 -21.18
N SER A 932 44.78 -39.98 -21.83
CA SER A 932 44.13 -38.74 -21.35
C SER A 932 43.17 -38.99 -20.20
N PRO A 933 42.88 -37.98 -19.38
CA PRO A 933 42.01 -38.16 -18.23
C PRO A 933 40.58 -37.62 -18.44
N GLU A 934 39.69 -38.40 -17.96
CA GLU A 934 38.34 -38.02 -17.63
C GLU A 934 38.23 -37.32 -16.27
N ARG A 935 37.22 -36.51 -16.17
CA ARG A 935 36.73 -35.70 -15.07
C ARG A 935 36.72 -36.40 -13.71
N THR A 936 37.05 -35.69 -12.67
CA THR A 936 36.52 -35.92 -11.32
C THR A 936 36.15 -34.63 -10.59
N ALA A 937 35.01 -34.73 -9.95
CA ALA A 937 34.21 -33.76 -9.24
C ALA A 937 34.86 -33.25 -7.96
N SER A 938 34.45 -32.05 -7.59
CA SER A 938 34.65 -31.41 -6.29
C SER A 938 33.75 -32.02 -5.20
N PRO A 939 34.15 -32.01 -3.93
CA PRO A 939 33.31 -32.51 -2.85
C PRO A 939 32.27 -31.49 -2.34
N PRO A 940 31.19 -31.94 -1.68
CA PRO A 940 30.05 -31.13 -1.32
C PRO A 940 30.17 -30.43 0.02
N TYR A 941 29.59 -29.25 0.11
CA TYR A 941 29.37 -28.50 1.33
C TYR A 941 28.05 -28.98 1.97
N GLU A 942 28.08 -29.32 3.24
CA GLU A 942 26.92 -29.68 4.06
C GLU A 942 26.06 -28.47 4.34
N GLY A 943 24.77 -28.53 3.96
CA GLY A 943 23.73 -27.57 4.28
C GLY A 943 22.78 -28.14 5.33
N PHE A 944 22.46 -27.33 6.33
CA PHE A 944 21.48 -27.61 7.37
C PHE A 944 20.06 -27.75 6.80
N SER A 945 19.41 -28.83 7.17
CA SER A 945 18.03 -29.19 6.90
C SER A 945 17.09 -28.51 7.88
N THR A 946 16.03 -27.87 7.39
CA THR A 946 14.78 -27.67 8.13
C THR A 946 13.66 -28.37 7.36
N THR A 947 13.00 -29.24 8.06
CA THR A 947 11.90 -30.11 7.67
C THR A 947 10.61 -29.34 7.43
N GLU A 948 9.95 -29.60 6.31
CA GLU A 948 8.50 -29.43 6.13
C GLU A 948 7.85 -30.76 5.77
N PRO A 949 6.61 -31.03 6.25
CA PRO A 949 5.90 -32.28 5.91
C PRO A 949 5.05 -32.15 4.67
N GLY A 950 5.09 -33.21 3.90
CA GLY A 950 4.48 -33.36 2.58
C GLY A 950 2.95 -33.44 2.59
N THR A 951 2.39 -33.05 1.45
CA THR A 951 1.03 -33.37 1.01
C THR A 951 1.08 -34.30 -0.21
N PRO A 952 0.16 -35.25 -0.33
CA PRO A 952 0.17 -36.23 -1.42
C PRO A 952 -0.55 -35.72 -2.66
N VAL A 953 0.04 -36.04 -3.78
CA VAL A 953 -0.49 -35.91 -5.15
C VAL A 953 -1.66 -36.87 -5.34
N GLN A 954 -2.76 -36.41 -5.93
CA GLN A 954 -3.76 -37.23 -6.62
C GLN A 954 -3.89 -36.73 -8.06
N GLU A 955 -3.70 -37.65 -8.99
CA GLU A 955 -3.95 -37.51 -10.41
C GLU A 955 -5.44 -37.42 -10.75
N PRO A 956 -5.79 -36.87 -11.92
CA PRO A 956 -7.16 -36.71 -12.36
C PRO A 956 -7.65 -37.91 -13.17
N VAL A 957 -8.89 -38.28 -12.96
CA VAL A 957 -9.66 -39.15 -13.84
C VAL A 957 -10.85 -38.39 -14.43
N THR A 958 -10.87 -38.33 -15.77
CA THR A 958 -11.94 -37.94 -16.73
C THR A 958 -12.58 -36.60 -16.60
#